data_694a98884a6dfab0a780fa031d451c5e
#
_entry.id   694a98884a6dfab0a780fa031d451c5e
#
_cell.length_a   1.000
_cell.length_b   1.000
_cell.length_c   1.000
_cell.angle_alpha   90.00
_cell.angle_beta   90.00
_cell.angle_gamma   90.00
#
_symmetry.space_group_name_H-M   'P 1'
#
loop_
_entity.id
_entity.type
_entity.pdbx_description
1 polymer ?
#
loop_
_entity_poly.entity_id
_entity_poly.type
_entity_poly.pdbx_seq_one_letter_code
_entity_poly.pdbx_strand_id
1 'polypeptide(L)'
;KLENNALELINCDKLESLKAQVIDLYFDKKIRKLFIGTFLRGIMIYDMNTKSVIRPEQNLKDISITRFRPLNDKELLIATDGGGVHKINVDTYQITPEIVADYNSNNGMNGNSINDIFVDDEERVWLANYPIGITIQNNRYTGYKWIKHSIGNKQSLINDQVNAIIEDRDGDLWFATNNGISFLNSKTGQWRSVLSSFEESQGNKSHIFLTVCEVAPGIIWAGGYSSGAYQIDKKTFSVSYFMPPLYTHSNKRPDKYIRDIRTDMQGYIWSGGFYNLKRINLKTQDVRFYDGLNSITAIVEKDEKSMWIGSATGLCLLDKESGKFERIKLPVESSYIYSLYQAKNGSLYIGTSGSGLLIYDISKKLFTHYHSENCALISNNIYTILSDADKDIIMSTESGLTSFYPEEKKFHNWTKDMGLMTTHFNALSGVLRKNRKFILGSSDGAVEFDKDMKLPRGYSSKMIFSDFKLFYQTIYPGDEDSPLKASINETKELKLKYNQNIFSLQVSSINYDYPSNIIYSWRLEGFYDEWSKPGTENTIRYTNLAPGKYTLRVRAISNEDKRVILEERSMDIVIAQPFWLTIWAVLLYAAFLCLIAIILLRILILRKQRKVSDEKIHFFINTAHDIRTPLTLIKAPLEELREKEELSKEGISNMNTALRNVNALLRLTTNLINFERADVYSSELYISEHELNTFMNEIFNAFQQYAN
;
A
#
# COMPACT_ATOMS: atom_id res chain seq x y z
N LYS A 1 28.91 6.36 -40.52
CA LYS A 1 30.03 6.25 -39.58
C LYS A 1 30.44 7.66 -39.17
N LEU A 2 30.66 7.87 -37.88
CA LEU A 2 31.13 9.14 -37.35
C LEU A 2 32.62 9.00 -37.10
N GLU A 3 33.45 9.63 -37.92
CA GLU A 3 34.89 9.76 -37.67
C GLU A 3 35.23 11.22 -37.54
N ASN A 4 35.98 11.60 -36.51
CA ASN A 4 36.42 12.99 -36.27
C ASN A 4 35.28 14.03 -36.28
N ASN A 5 34.11 13.72 -35.72
CA ASN A 5 32.90 14.55 -35.74
C ASN A 5 32.28 14.81 -37.13
N ALA A 6 32.70 14.11 -38.17
CA ALA A 6 32.07 14.14 -39.49
C ALA A 6 31.33 12.86 -39.81
N LEU A 7 30.11 12.98 -40.38
CA LEU A 7 29.34 11.85 -40.89
C LEU A 7 29.94 11.37 -42.20
N GLU A 8 30.52 10.18 -42.23
CA GLU A 8 30.96 9.53 -43.45
C GLU A 8 29.84 8.66 -44.03
N LEU A 9 29.48 8.89 -45.27
CA LEU A 9 28.56 8.04 -46.03
C LEU A 9 29.29 6.77 -46.43
N ILE A 10 28.87 5.64 -45.88
CA ILE A 10 29.34 4.32 -46.31
C ILE A 10 28.54 3.95 -47.56
N ASN A 11 29.13 4.13 -48.74
CA ASN A 11 28.52 3.67 -49.97
C ASN A 11 28.52 2.16 -50.03
N CYS A 12 27.33 1.54 -50.01
CA CYS A 12 27.17 0.11 -50.08
C CYS A 12 26.18 -0.23 -51.21
N ASP A 13 26.69 -0.38 -52.43
CA ASP A 13 25.91 -0.68 -53.62
C ASP A 13 24.97 -1.90 -53.44
N LYS A 14 25.37 -2.85 -52.62
CA LYS A 14 24.55 -4.02 -52.27
C LYS A 14 23.36 -3.71 -51.38
N LEU A 15 23.41 -2.67 -50.56
CA LEU A 15 22.27 -2.20 -49.72
C LEU A 15 21.31 -1.32 -50.55
N GLU A 16 21.83 -0.46 -51.44
CA GLU A 16 21.01 0.36 -52.31
C GLU A 16 20.15 -0.47 -53.28
N SER A 17 20.67 -1.62 -53.77
CA SER A 17 19.93 -2.55 -54.60
C SER A 17 18.71 -3.20 -53.94
N LEU A 18 18.60 -3.11 -52.62
CA LEU A 18 17.56 -3.82 -51.86
C LEU A 18 16.18 -3.14 -51.89
N LYS A 19 16.13 -1.84 -52.22
CA LYS A 19 14.90 -1.01 -52.25
C LYS A 19 13.94 -1.32 -51.12
N ALA A 20 14.47 -1.47 -49.86
CA ALA A 20 13.73 -1.79 -48.70
C ALA A 20 13.70 -0.62 -47.73
N GLN A 21 12.55 -0.31 -47.19
CA GLN A 21 12.43 0.65 -46.09
C GLN A 21 13.03 0.05 -44.83
N VAL A 22 14.04 0.68 -44.27
CA VAL A 22 14.66 0.27 -42.98
C VAL A 22 13.84 0.84 -41.84
N ILE A 23 13.52 0.02 -40.89
CA ILE A 23 12.71 0.34 -39.70
C ILE A 23 13.61 0.43 -38.46
N ASP A 24 14.48 -0.57 -38.25
CA ASP A 24 15.38 -0.60 -37.10
C ASP A 24 16.76 -1.17 -37.45
N LEU A 25 17.77 -0.74 -36.69
CA LEU A 25 19.16 -1.15 -36.86
C LEU A 25 19.75 -1.55 -35.50
N TYR A 26 20.40 -2.72 -35.45
CA TYR A 26 21.18 -3.15 -34.33
C TYR A 26 22.59 -3.51 -34.73
N PHE A 27 23.59 -2.83 -34.14
CA PHE A 27 24.99 -3.11 -34.39
C PHE A 27 25.60 -3.93 -33.25
N ASP A 28 25.97 -5.15 -33.54
CA ASP A 28 26.73 -5.97 -32.62
C ASP A 28 28.23 -5.66 -32.74
N LYS A 29 28.75 -5.05 -31.68
CA LYS A 29 30.17 -4.62 -31.64
C LYS A 29 31.16 -5.78 -31.54
N LYS A 30 30.77 -6.92 -30.95
CA LYS A 30 31.65 -8.09 -30.72
C LYS A 30 31.92 -8.80 -32.05
N ILE A 31 30.91 -9.07 -32.84
CA ILE A 31 31.00 -9.76 -34.11
C ILE A 31 31.11 -8.81 -35.29
N ARG A 32 31.03 -7.47 -35.08
CA ARG A 32 31.07 -6.40 -36.08
C ARG A 32 30.04 -6.57 -37.21
N LYS A 33 28.80 -6.93 -36.84
CA LYS A 33 27.69 -7.10 -37.80
C LYS A 33 26.56 -6.14 -37.50
N LEU A 34 25.95 -5.62 -38.56
CA LEU A 34 24.79 -4.74 -38.48
C LEU A 34 23.55 -5.54 -38.88
N PHE A 35 22.62 -5.74 -37.96
CA PHE A 35 21.30 -6.32 -38.21
C PHE A 35 20.38 -5.20 -38.69
N ILE A 36 19.68 -5.42 -39.80
CA ILE A 36 18.84 -4.45 -40.47
C ILE A 36 17.44 -5.02 -40.54
N GLY A 37 16.51 -4.40 -39.81
CA GLY A 37 15.10 -4.70 -39.85
C GLY A 37 14.37 -3.85 -40.86
N THR A 38 13.54 -4.49 -41.70
CA THR A 38 12.90 -3.80 -42.83
C THR A 38 11.37 -3.94 -42.78
N PHE A 39 10.72 -3.04 -43.51
CA PHE A 39 9.29 -3.14 -43.77
C PHE A 39 9.03 -4.24 -44.84
N LEU A 40 8.35 -5.34 -44.46
CA LEU A 40 7.91 -6.45 -45.30
C LEU A 40 9.00 -7.14 -46.15
N ARG A 41 10.28 -6.93 -45.83
CA ARG A 41 11.41 -7.59 -46.54
C ARG A 41 12.25 -8.46 -45.59
N GLY A 42 11.83 -8.57 -44.33
CA GLY A 42 12.49 -9.38 -43.34
C GLY A 42 13.78 -8.76 -42.80
N ILE A 43 14.72 -9.61 -42.42
CA ILE A 43 15.98 -9.24 -41.76
C ILE A 43 17.13 -9.37 -42.77
N MET A 44 18.05 -8.44 -42.72
CA MET A 44 19.32 -8.51 -43.42
C MET A 44 20.45 -8.26 -42.43
N ILE A 45 21.59 -8.86 -42.66
CA ILE A 45 22.75 -8.73 -41.79
C ILE A 45 23.90 -8.28 -42.65
N TYR A 46 24.46 -7.10 -42.36
CA TYR A 46 25.64 -6.58 -43.01
C TYR A 46 26.89 -6.87 -42.19
N ASP A 47 27.79 -7.66 -42.74
CA ASP A 47 29.08 -7.96 -42.13
C ASP A 47 30.09 -6.85 -42.48
N MET A 48 30.51 -6.11 -41.44
CA MET A 48 31.43 -4.97 -41.60
C MET A 48 32.85 -5.39 -42.01
N ASN A 49 33.23 -6.64 -41.75
CA ASN A 49 34.55 -7.16 -42.06
C ASN A 49 34.63 -7.60 -43.55
N THR A 50 33.66 -8.38 -43.97
CA THR A 50 33.60 -8.94 -45.33
C THR A 50 32.88 -8.01 -46.34
N LYS A 51 32.22 -6.94 -45.82
CA LYS A 51 31.39 -6.04 -46.61
C LYS A 51 30.31 -6.78 -47.43
N SER A 52 29.77 -7.89 -46.87
CA SER A 52 28.74 -8.70 -47.50
C SER A 52 27.42 -8.61 -46.79
N VAL A 53 26.32 -8.84 -47.51
CA VAL A 53 24.98 -8.92 -46.95
C VAL A 53 24.59 -10.40 -46.84
N ILE A 54 24.26 -10.82 -45.66
CA ILE A 54 23.78 -12.14 -45.32
C ILE A 54 22.25 -12.04 -45.13
N ARG A 55 21.51 -13.01 -45.70
CA ARG A 55 20.05 -13.16 -45.47
C ARG A 55 19.84 -14.50 -44.80
N PRO A 56 19.26 -14.51 -43.58
CA PRO A 56 18.86 -15.78 -42.96
C PRO A 56 17.89 -16.58 -43.84
N GLU A 57 17.92 -17.92 -43.81
CA GLU A 57 17.00 -18.76 -44.56
C GLU A 57 15.55 -18.49 -44.18
N GLN A 58 15.29 -18.35 -42.85
CA GLN A 58 14.01 -17.95 -42.29
C GLN A 58 14.07 -16.45 -41.96
N ASN A 59 13.89 -15.60 -42.93
CA ASN A 59 14.14 -14.19 -42.76
C ASN A 59 12.92 -13.32 -42.40
N LEU A 60 11.83 -13.92 -41.96
CA LEU A 60 10.56 -13.25 -41.64
C LEU A 60 10.05 -12.35 -42.78
N LYS A 61 10.14 -12.89 -44.03
CA LYS A 61 9.65 -12.22 -45.21
C LYS A 61 8.14 -11.97 -45.09
N ASP A 62 7.68 -10.85 -45.61
CA ASP A 62 6.29 -10.39 -45.55
C ASP A 62 5.81 -9.98 -44.14
N ILE A 63 6.69 -9.88 -43.15
CA ILE A 63 6.46 -9.34 -41.81
C ILE A 63 7.34 -8.09 -41.60
N SER A 64 6.76 -7.04 -41.04
CA SER A 64 7.52 -5.83 -40.69
C SER A 64 8.30 -6.04 -39.40
N ILE A 65 9.60 -5.76 -39.43
CA ILE A 65 10.44 -5.80 -38.25
C ILE A 65 10.35 -4.44 -37.57
N THR A 66 9.94 -4.42 -36.31
CA THR A 66 9.74 -3.16 -35.57
C THR A 66 10.94 -2.80 -34.68
N ARG A 67 11.56 -3.82 -34.06
CA ARG A 67 12.67 -3.56 -33.11
C ARG A 67 13.58 -4.76 -32.93
N PHE A 68 14.87 -4.48 -32.70
CA PHE A 68 15.86 -5.43 -32.20
C PHE A 68 16.24 -5.14 -30.74
N ARG A 69 16.42 -6.17 -29.92
CA ARG A 69 17.00 -6.05 -28.56
C ARG A 69 17.85 -7.28 -28.22
N PRO A 70 19.07 -7.11 -27.72
CA PRO A 70 19.86 -8.23 -27.25
C PRO A 70 19.18 -8.88 -26.02
N LEU A 71 19.06 -10.18 -26.02
CA LEU A 71 18.64 -10.96 -24.86
C LEU A 71 19.85 -11.40 -24.05
N ASN A 72 20.87 -11.87 -24.76
CA ASN A 72 22.19 -12.26 -24.22
C ASN A 72 23.25 -12.14 -25.32
N ASP A 73 24.48 -12.59 -25.02
CA ASP A 73 25.61 -12.51 -25.96
C ASP A 73 25.43 -13.26 -27.28
N LYS A 74 24.50 -14.24 -27.34
CA LYS A 74 24.28 -15.09 -28.51
C LYS A 74 22.91 -14.94 -29.15
N GLU A 75 21.99 -14.27 -28.48
CA GLU A 75 20.59 -14.22 -28.90
C GLU A 75 20.09 -12.78 -28.95
N LEU A 76 19.47 -12.43 -30.08
CA LEU A 76 18.86 -11.12 -30.33
C LEU A 76 17.36 -11.33 -30.54
N LEU A 77 16.53 -10.62 -29.74
CA LEU A 77 15.09 -10.58 -29.90
C LEU A 77 14.71 -9.67 -31.07
N ILE A 78 13.65 -10.07 -31.76
CA ILE A 78 13.12 -9.41 -32.93
C ILE A 78 11.64 -9.17 -32.71
N ALA A 79 11.23 -7.95 -32.50
CA ALA A 79 9.82 -7.58 -32.51
C ALA A 79 9.32 -7.42 -33.94
N THR A 80 8.07 -7.80 -34.14
CA THR A 80 7.43 -7.75 -35.45
C THR A 80 6.01 -7.18 -35.35
N ASP A 81 5.53 -6.60 -36.47
CA ASP A 81 4.14 -6.23 -36.60
C ASP A 81 3.34 -7.40 -37.19
N GLY A 82 2.60 -8.08 -36.31
CA GLY A 82 1.73 -9.20 -36.64
C GLY A 82 2.34 -10.60 -36.48
N GLY A 83 3.64 -10.75 -36.32
CA GLY A 83 4.33 -12.04 -36.11
C GLY A 83 4.73 -12.37 -34.69
N GLY A 84 4.49 -11.47 -33.74
CA GLY A 84 4.95 -11.61 -32.36
C GLY A 84 6.44 -11.29 -32.20
N VAL A 85 7.10 -11.96 -31.25
CA VAL A 85 8.53 -11.83 -30.99
C VAL A 85 9.25 -13.08 -31.45
N HIS A 86 10.29 -12.91 -32.22
CA HIS A 86 11.18 -14.00 -32.65
C HIS A 86 12.55 -13.82 -32.01
N LYS A 87 13.35 -14.84 -32.05
CA LYS A 87 14.71 -14.86 -31.56
C LYS A 87 15.65 -15.32 -32.67
N ILE A 88 16.75 -14.60 -32.90
CA ILE A 88 17.82 -14.99 -33.80
C ILE A 88 19.09 -15.31 -33.03
N ASN A 89 19.69 -16.43 -33.35
CA ASN A 89 21.03 -16.73 -32.87
C ASN A 89 22.05 -15.98 -33.74
N VAL A 90 22.91 -15.17 -33.14
CA VAL A 90 23.82 -14.28 -33.86
C VAL A 90 24.98 -15.00 -34.57
N ASP A 91 25.27 -16.26 -34.18
CA ASP A 91 26.33 -17.09 -34.80
C ASP A 91 25.79 -17.91 -35.97
N THR A 92 24.60 -18.55 -35.81
CA THR A 92 24.02 -19.46 -36.79
C THR A 92 22.99 -18.81 -37.70
N TYR A 93 22.48 -17.63 -37.32
CA TYR A 93 21.37 -16.89 -37.97
C TYR A 93 20.04 -17.65 -38.01
N GLN A 94 19.90 -18.70 -37.19
CA GLN A 94 18.65 -19.40 -37.06
C GLN A 94 17.63 -18.54 -36.35
N ILE A 95 16.45 -18.37 -36.92
CA ILE A 95 15.33 -17.61 -36.35
C ILE A 95 14.27 -18.61 -35.85
N THR A 96 13.81 -18.38 -34.63
CA THR A 96 12.74 -19.20 -34.04
C THR A 96 11.70 -18.26 -33.40
N PRO A 97 10.40 -18.62 -33.44
CA PRO A 97 9.40 -17.88 -32.67
C PRO A 97 9.70 -18.03 -31.15
N GLU A 98 9.62 -16.95 -30.42
CA GLU A 98 9.88 -16.93 -28.96
C GLU A 98 8.63 -16.61 -28.16
N ILE A 99 7.92 -15.51 -28.50
CA ILE A 99 6.70 -15.09 -27.84
C ILE A 99 5.66 -14.80 -28.92
N VAL A 100 4.63 -15.64 -28.99
CA VAL A 100 3.53 -15.49 -29.94
C VAL A 100 2.21 -15.51 -29.18
N ALA A 101 1.27 -14.66 -29.58
CA ALA A 101 -0.05 -14.62 -28.94
C ALA A 101 -0.76 -15.96 -29.10
N ASP A 102 -1.15 -16.54 -27.97
CA ASP A 102 -2.07 -17.65 -27.91
C ASP A 102 -3.45 -17.13 -27.52
N TYR A 103 -4.33 -16.98 -28.48
CA TYR A 103 -5.69 -16.47 -28.25
C TYR A 103 -6.56 -17.38 -27.37
N ASN A 104 -6.10 -18.61 -27.10
CA ASN A 104 -6.74 -19.52 -26.15
C ASN A 104 -6.21 -19.36 -24.70
N SER A 105 -5.21 -18.54 -24.51
CA SER A 105 -4.59 -18.29 -23.21
C SER A 105 -5.00 -16.91 -22.66
N ASN A 106 -5.55 -16.85 -21.44
CA ASN A 106 -5.86 -15.57 -20.78
C ASN A 106 -4.61 -14.83 -20.27
N ASN A 107 -3.46 -15.50 -20.24
CA ASN A 107 -2.18 -14.93 -19.82
C ASN A 107 -1.21 -14.80 -21.01
N GLY A 108 -1.71 -14.95 -22.21
CA GLY A 108 -0.94 -14.73 -23.43
C GLY A 108 -0.80 -13.25 -23.76
N MET A 109 0.07 -12.98 -24.69
CA MET A 109 0.22 -11.66 -25.29
C MET A 109 -1.09 -11.20 -25.94
N ASN A 110 -1.46 -9.93 -25.79
CA ASN A 110 -2.73 -9.37 -26.30
C ASN A 110 -2.80 -9.23 -27.83
N GLY A 111 -1.77 -9.65 -28.55
CA GLY A 111 -1.68 -9.61 -30.00
C GLY A 111 -0.24 -9.79 -30.46
N ASN A 112 -0.07 -10.07 -31.75
CA ASN A 112 1.24 -10.32 -32.37
C ASN A 112 1.91 -9.06 -32.94
N SER A 113 1.27 -7.89 -32.83
CA SER A 113 1.89 -6.61 -33.24
C SER A 113 2.62 -5.97 -32.07
N ILE A 114 3.95 -5.92 -32.16
CA ILE A 114 4.82 -5.41 -31.11
C ILE A 114 5.59 -4.19 -31.61
N ASN A 115 5.41 -3.05 -30.95
CA ASN A 115 6.04 -1.79 -31.33
C ASN A 115 7.46 -1.64 -30.78
N ASP A 116 7.71 -2.12 -29.58
CA ASP A 116 9.03 -2.02 -28.93
C ASP A 116 9.26 -3.17 -27.96
N ILE A 117 10.52 -3.48 -27.68
CA ILE A 117 10.98 -4.46 -26.69
C ILE A 117 11.98 -3.78 -25.74
N PHE A 118 11.85 -4.06 -24.47
CA PHE A 118 12.85 -3.71 -23.45
C PHE A 118 13.17 -4.96 -22.64
N VAL A 119 14.46 -5.22 -22.42
CA VAL A 119 14.94 -6.25 -21.50
C VAL A 119 15.53 -5.55 -20.30
N ASP A 120 14.99 -5.82 -19.12
CA ASP A 120 15.47 -5.19 -17.88
C ASP A 120 16.67 -5.91 -17.27
N ASP A 121 17.24 -5.33 -16.22
CA ASP A 121 18.42 -5.85 -15.53
C ASP A 121 18.16 -7.23 -14.84
N GLU A 122 16.90 -7.65 -14.76
CA GLU A 122 16.48 -8.94 -14.21
C GLU A 122 16.09 -9.95 -15.31
N GLU A 123 16.44 -9.65 -16.57
CA GLU A 123 16.18 -10.48 -17.75
C GLU A 123 14.68 -10.68 -18.08
N ARG A 124 13.79 -9.82 -17.56
CA ARG A 124 12.39 -9.80 -17.97
C ARG A 124 12.26 -9.09 -19.31
N VAL A 125 11.43 -9.63 -20.19
CA VAL A 125 11.15 -9.04 -21.49
C VAL A 125 9.85 -8.26 -21.41
N TRP A 126 9.92 -6.97 -21.69
CA TRP A 126 8.82 -6.03 -21.74
C TRP A 126 8.45 -5.74 -23.18
N LEU A 127 7.21 -5.93 -23.55
CA LEU A 127 6.69 -5.79 -24.90
C LEU A 127 5.63 -4.69 -24.94
N ALA A 128 5.84 -3.70 -25.79
CA ALA A 128 4.83 -2.69 -26.10
C ALA A 128 3.89 -3.23 -27.18
N ASN A 129 2.72 -3.69 -26.78
CA ASN A 129 1.72 -4.26 -27.69
C ASN A 129 0.93 -3.17 -28.43
N TYR A 130 0.60 -3.42 -29.70
CA TYR A 130 -0.33 -2.61 -30.46
C TYR A 130 -1.67 -3.38 -30.59
N PRO A 131 -2.83 -2.71 -30.45
CA PRO A 131 -2.99 -1.28 -30.17
C PRO A 131 -2.89 -0.90 -28.68
N ILE A 132 -2.95 -1.83 -27.75
CA ILE A 132 -3.06 -1.51 -26.31
C ILE A 132 -2.23 -2.45 -25.46
N GLY A 133 -1.52 -1.87 -24.51
CA GLY A 133 -0.99 -2.54 -23.33
C GLY A 133 0.50 -2.86 -23.40
N ILE A 134 0.96 -3.39 -22.28
CA ILE A 134 2.32 -3.87 -22.07
C ILE A 134 2.22 -5.32 -21.62
N THR A 135 2.97 -6.22 -22.27
CA THR A 135 3.16 -7.60 -21.84
C THR A 135 4.52 -7.73 -21.18
N ILE A 136 4.58 -8.38 -20.02
CA ILE A 136 5.83 -8.70 -19.34
C ILE A 136 5.99 -10.21 -19.34
N GLN A 137 7.06 -10.71 -19.98
CA GLN A 137 7.46 -12.10 -19.86
C GLN A 137 8.50 -12.22 -18.75
N ASN A 138 8.15 -13.03 -17.74
CA ASN A 138 9.05 -13.36 -16.66
C ASN A 138 9.40 -14.85 -16.69
N ASN A 139 10.62 -15.16 -17.12
CA ASN A 139 11.09 -16.54 -17.26
C ASN A 139 11.39 -17.25 -15.92
N ARG A 140 11.31 -16.53 -14.81
CA ARG A 140 11.52 -17.08 -13.46
C ARG A 140 10.36 -17.96 -13.00
N TYR A 141 9.17 -17.87 -13.67
CA TYR A 141 7.95 -18.62 -13.36
C TYR A 141 7.66 -19.72 -14.39
N THR A 142 8.56 -20.63 -14.60
CA THR A 142 8.41 -21.71 -15.60
C THR A 142 7.72 -22.98 -15.08
N GLY A 143 7.24 -23.00 -13.87
CA GLY A 143 6.72 -24.20 -13.19
C GLY A 143 5.23 -24.50 -13.38
N TYR A 144 4.47 -23.67 -14.10
CA TYR A 144 3.03 -23.88 -14.30
C TYR A 144 2.72 -24.37 -15.72
N LYS A 145 1.78 -25.32 -15.80
CA LYS A 145 1.14 -25.69 -17.08
C LYS A 145 -0.36 -25.53 -16.95
N TRP A 146 -0.95 -24.77 -17.84
CA TRP A 146 -2.38 -24.59 -17.90
C TRP A 146 -3.04 -25.62 -18.83
N ILE A 147 -4.09 -26.25 -18.32
CA ILE A 147 -4.92 -27.22 -19.04
C ILE A 147 -6.27 -26.57 -19.26
N LYS A 148 -6.59 -26.21 -20.51
CA LYS A 148 -7.79 -25.46 -20.88
C LYS A 148 -8.57 -26.10 -22.01
N HIS A 149 -9.82 -25.64 -22.13
CA HIS A 149 -10.62 -25.83 -23.33
C HIS A 149 -10.08 -24.95 -24.47
N SER A 150 -9.94 -25.56 -25.66
CA SER A 150 -9.59 -24.83 -26.87
C SER A 150 -10.71 -24.97 -27.89
N ILE A 151 -11.32 -23.85 -28.26
CA ILE A 151 -12.45 -23.81 -29.18
C ILE A 151 -12.05 -24.44 -30.52
N GLY A 152 -12.84 -25.41 -30.98
CA GLY A 152 -12.58 -26.13 -32.25
C GLY A 152 -11.52 -27.22 -32.16
N ASN A 153 -10.79 -27.35 -31.05
CA ASN A 153 -9.80 -28.40 -30.85
C ASN A 153 -10.33 -29.52 -29.97
N LYS A 154 -10.63 -30.67 -30.56
CA LYS A 154 -11.09 -31.87 -29.84
C LYS A 154 -9.98 -32.51 -28.97
N GLN A 155 -8.71 -32.11 -29.14
CA GLN A 155 -7.58 -32.55 -28.34
C GLN A 155 -7.30 -31.56 -27.21
N SER A 156 -8.34 -31.17 -26.48
CA SER A 156 -8.28 -30.28 -25.35
C SER A 156 -9.37 -30.62 -24.31
N LEU A 157 -9.34 -29.98 -23.16
CA LEU A 157 -10.41 -30.08 -22.16
C LEU A 157 -11.76 -29.70 -22.79
N ILE A 158 -12.84 -30.40 -22.43
CA ILE A 158 -14.17 -30.16 -23.03
C ILE A 158 -14.82 -28.88 -22.53
N ASN A 159 -14.48 -28.46 -21.31
CA ASN A 159 -15.00 -27.24 -20.66
C ASN A 159 -14.05 -26.75 -19.57
N ASP A 160 -13.88 -25.44 -19.41
CA ASP A 160 -12.95 -24.85 -18.46
C ASP A 160 -13.41 -24.93 -16.99
N GLN A 161 -14.68 -25.11 -16.71
CA GLN A 161 -15.17 -25.31 -15.34
C GLN A 161 -14.85 -26.75 -14.88
N VAL A 162 -13.74 -26.91 -14.17
CA VAL A 162 -13.23 -28.19 -13.68
C VAL A 162 -13.60 -28.42 -12.23
N ASN A 163 -14.57 -29.31 -11.97
CA ASN A 163 -15.13 -29.52 -10.64
C ASN A 163 -14.44 -30.64 -9.85
N ALA A 164 -13.81 -31.61 -10.51
CA ALA A 164 -13.00 -32.64 -9.88
C ALA A 164 -11.97 -33.20 -10.84
N ILE A 165 -10.86 -33.72 -10.31
CA ILE A 165 -9.77 -34.32 -11.05
C ILE A 165 -9.30 -35.57 -10.33
N ILE A 166 -9.05 -36.65 -11.08
CA ILE A 166 -8.34 -37.84 -10.57
C ILE A 166 -7.25 -38.27 -11.54
N GLU A 167 -6.24 -38.93 -11.01
CA GLU A 167 -5.31 -39.77 -11.73
C GLU A 167 -5.68 -41.23 -11.49
N ASP A 168 -5.96 -41.99 -12.54
CA ASP A 168 -6.31 -43.40 -12.42
C ASP A 168 -5.07 -44.28 -12.16
N ARG A 169 -5.29 -45.58 -12.00
CA ARG A 169 -4.22 -46.55 -11.70
C ARG A 169 -3.16 -46.64 -12.79
N ASP A 170 -3.51 -46.34 -14.03
CA ASP A 170 -2.58 -46.35 -15.18
C ASP A 170 -1.81 -45.04 -15.33
N GLY A 171 -2.19 -43.99 -14.56
CA GLY A 171 -1.59 -42.66 -14.57
C GLY A 171 -2.25 -41.69 -15.54
N ASP A 172 -3.41 -42.06 -16.09
CA ASP A 172 -4.20 -41.20 -16.96
C ASP A 172 -5.11 -40.26 -16.14
N LEU A 173 -5.49 -39.11 -16.71
CA LEU A 173 -6.24 -38.09 -16.02
C LEU A 173 -7.70 -38.03 -16.45
N TRP A 174 -8.58 -37.83 -15.46
CA TRP A 174 -10.02 -37.67 -15.67
C TRP A 174 -10.47 -36.38 -15.04
N PHE A 175 -11.23 -35.57 -15.77
CA PHE A 175 -11.71 -34.24 -15.34
C PHE A 175 -13.23 -34.22 -15.38
N ALA A 176 -13.88 -33.98 -14.25
CA ALA A 176 -15.31 -33.74 -14.21
C ALA A 176 -15.55 -32.23 -14.45
N THR A 177 -16.38 -31.92 -15.44
CA THR A 177 -16.62 -30.55 -15.87
C THR A 177 -18.10 -30.18 -15.92
N ASN A 178 -18.41 -28.93 -16.21
CA ASN A 178 -19.79 -28.49 -16.45
C ASN A 178 -20.35 -28.93 -17.79
N ASN A 179 -19.56 -29.62 -18.64
CA ASN A 179 -20.03 -30.17 -19.91
C ASN A 179 -19.46 -31.57 -20.14
N GLY A 180 -19.69 -32.51 -19.22
CA GLY A 180 -19.23 -33.86 -19.32
C GLY A 180 -17.93 -34.20 -18.63
N ILE A 181 -17.33 -35.32 -18.99
CA ILE A 181 -16.08 -35.83 -18.43
C ILE A 181 -15.02 -35.82 -19.53
N SER A 182 -13.89 -35.22 -19.28
CA SER A 182 -12.71 -35.31 -20.15
C SER A 182 -11.71 -36.31 -19.62
N PHE A 183 -11.15 -37.09 -20.52
CA PHE A 183 -10.07 -38.05 -20.31
C PHE A 183 -8.82 -37.59 -21.06
N LEU A 184 -7.68 -37.64 -20.42
CA LEU A 184 -6.36 -37.42 -21.01
C LEU A 184 -5.48 -38.63 -20.80
N ASN A 185 -5.11 -39.29 -21.90
CA ASN A 185 -4.08 -40.30 -21.85
C ASN A 185 -2.72 -39.65 -21.62
N SER A 186 -2.13 -39.89 -20.48
CA SER A 186 -0.89 -39.23 -20.05
C SER A 186 0.35 -39.63 -20.86
N LYS A 187 0.32 -40.80 -21.52
CA LYS A 187 1.45 -41.28 -22.31
C LYS A 187 1.41 -40.77 -23.76
N THR A 188 0.22 -40.72 -24.36
CA THR A 188 0.05 -40.30 -25.76
C THR A 188 -0.34 -38.86 -25.94
N GLY A 189 -0.80 -38.19 -24.87
CA GLY A 189 -1.34 -36.81 -24.90
C GLY A 189 -2.73 -36.72 -25.56
N GLN A 190 -3.37 -37.87 -25.90
CA GLN A 190 -4.67 -37.88 -26.57
C GLN A 190 -5.80 -37.58 -25.59
N TRP A 191 -6.71 -36.70 -26.01
CA TRP A 191 -7.92 -36.38 -25.30
C TRP A 191 -9.15 -37.13 -25.83
N ARG A 192 -10.05 -37.45 -24.92
CA ARG A 192 -11.39 -37.97 -25.23
C ARG A 192 -12.38 -37.40 -24.21
N SER A 193 -13.62 -37.15 -24.66
CA SER A 193 -14.69 -36.68 -23.79
C SER A 193 -15.91 -37.58 -23.91
N VAL A 194 -16.63 -37.74 -22.81
CA VAL A 194 -17.87 -38.53 -22.73
C VAL A 194 -18.90 -37.75 -21.88
N LEU A 195 -20.17 -38.10 -22.03
CA LEU A 195 -21.29 -37.47 -21.29
C LEU A 195 -21.43 -35.98 -21.55
N SER A 196 -20.95 -35.50 -22.69
CA SER A 196 -21.05 -34.10 -23.11
C SER A 196 -22.38 -33.80 -23.80
N SER A 197 -22.71 -32.51 -23.91
CA SER A 197 -23.89 -32.03 -24.63
C SER A 197 -23.88 -32.38 -26.12
N PHE A 198 -22.73 -32.70 -26.69
CA PHE A 198 -22.56 -33.10 -28.09
C PHE A 198 -22.93 -34.57 -28.34
N GLU A 199 -23.11 -35.37 -27.26
CA GLU A 199 -23.50 -36.78 -27.33
C GLU A 199 -25.00 -36.98 -27.01
N GLU A 200 -25.88 -36.31 -27.72
CA GLU A 200 -27.33 -36.20 -27.45
C GLU A 200 -28.14 -37.49 -27.41
N SER A 201 -27.57 -38.67 -27.63
CA SER A 201 -28.33 -39.91 -27.85
C SER A 201 -28.98 -40.53 -26.60
N GLN A 202 -28.76 -39.99 -25.36
CA GLN A 202 -29.20 -40.68 -24.13
C GLN A 202 -30.19 -39.92 -23.24
N GLY A 203 -30.85 -38.88 -23.71
CA GLY A 203 -31.94 -38.23 -22.96
C GLY A 203 -31.55 -37.60 -21.60
N ASN A 204 -30.27 -37.37 -21.38
CA ASN A 204 -29.76 -36.76 -20.14
C ASN A 204 -29.90 -35.23 -20.18
N LYS A 205 -30.55 -34.69 -19.19
CA LYS A 205 -30.86 -33.24 -19.09
C LYS A 205 -29.77 -32.36 -18.47
N SER A 206 -28.73 -32.98 -17.91
CA SER A 206 -27.64 -32.22 -17.25
C SER A 206 -26.30 -32.88 -17.51
N HIS A 207 -25.39 -32.10 -18.05
CA HIS A 207 -24.01 -32.50 -18.35
C HIS A 207 -23.01 -31.99 -17.30
N ILE A 208 -23.49 -31.47 -16.18
CA ILE A 208 -22.67 -30.94 -15.08
C ILE A 208 -22.27 -32.09 -14.16
N PHE A 209 -20.98 -32.38 -14.09
CA PHE A 209 -20.41 -33.39 -13.19
C PHE A 209 -19.58 -32.71 -12.11
N LEU A 210 -19.79 -33.13 -10.85
CA LEU A 210 -19.17 -32.53 -9.66
C LEU A 210 -18.03 -33.41 -9.11
N THR A 211 -18.02 -34.69 -9.40
CA THR A 211 -17.03 -35.62 -8.87
C THR A 211 -16.78 -36.76 -9.88
N VAL A 212 -15.58 -37.33 -9.81
CA VAL A 212 -15.15 -38.48 -10.58
C VAL A 212 -14.26 -39.38 -9.71
N CYS A 213 -14.37 -40.69 -9.80
CA CYS A 213 -13.59 -41.63 -8.99
C CYS A 213 -13.37 -42.95 -9.75
N GLU A 214 -12.16 -43.52 -9.73
CA GLU A 214 -11.91 -44.89 -10.20
C GLU A 214 -12.34 -45.85 -9.10
N VAL A 215 -13.48 -46.53 -9.28
CA VAL A 215 -14.08 -47.42 -8.29
C VAL A 215 -13.58 -48.86 -8.35
N ALA A 216 -13.09 -49.27 -9.51
CA ALA A 216 -12.38 -50.52 -9.74
C ALA A 216 -11.42 -50.31 -10.91
N PRO A 217 -10.43 -51.23 -11.16
CA PRO A 217 -9.48 -51.08 -12.27
C PRO A 217 -10.19 -50.87 -13.61
N GLY A 218 -10.01 -49.65 -14.17
CA GLY A 218 -10.60 -49.24 -15.43
C GLY A 218 -12.10 -48.96 -15.39
N ILE A 219 -12.73 -48.94 -14.23
CA ILE A 219 -14.13 -48.55 -14.06
C ILE A 219 -14.20 -47.20 -13.32
N ILE A 220 -14.65 -46.20 -14.04
CA ILE A 220 -14.74 -44.83 -13.54
C ILE A 220 -16.20 -44.48 -13.23
N TRP A 221 -16.46 -43.92 -12.08
CA TRP A 221 -17.74 -43.34 -11.73
C TRP A 221 -17.70 -41.82 -11.77
N ALA A 222 -18.75 -41.23 -12.34
CA ALA A 222 -18.96 -39.80 -12.39
C ALA A 222 -20.27 -39.41 -11.71
N GLY A 223 -20.22 -38.47 -10.76
CA GLY A 223 -21.37 -37.96 -10.03
C GLY A 223 -21.80 -36.59 -10.54
N GLY A 224 -23.08 -36.47 -10.89
CA GLY A 224 -23.64 -35.25 -11.48
C GLY A 224 -24.33 -34.31 -10.50
N TYR A 225 -24.52 -33.06 -10.92
CA TYR A 225 -25.25 -32.04 -10.19
C TYR A 225 -26.75 -32.39 -9.99
N SER A 226 -27.36 -32.89 -11.04
CA SER A 226 -28.80 -33.30 -11.03
C SER A 226 -29.08 -34.57 -11.86
N SER A 227 -28.03 -35.24 -12.31
CA SER A 227 -28.11 -36.39 -13.23
C SER A 227 -27.84 -37.74 -12.57
N GLY A 228 -27.42 -37.78 -11.29
CA GLY A 228 -27.09 -39.00 -10.59
C GLY A 228 -25.68 -39.51 -10.87
N ALA A 229 -25.45 -40.81 -10.82
CA ALA A 229 -24.16 -41.43 -11.05
C ALA A 229 -24.10 -42.18 -12.39
N TYR A 230 -22.98 -42.08 -13.08
CA TYR A 230 -22.68 -42.82 -14.29
C TYR A 230 -21.41 -43.60 -14.13
N GLN A 231 -21.42 -44.81 -14.66
CA GLN A 231 -20.27 -45.70 -14.77
C GLN A 231 -19.70 -45.61 -16.19
N ILE A 232 -18.41 -45.46 -16.32
CA ILE A 232 -17.65 -45.37 -17.58
C ILE A 232 -16.64 -46.50 -17.59
N ASP A 233 -16.68 -47.37 -18.61
CA ASP A 233 -15.63 -48.36 -18.84
C ASP A 233 -14.49 -47.71 -19.61
N LYS A 234 -13.28 -47.69 -19.06
CA LYS A 234 -12.09 -47.01 -19.64
C LYS A 234 -11.66 -47.61 -20.99
N LYS A 235 -11.85 -48.91 -21.19
CA LYS A 235 -11.39 -49.59 -22.42
C LYS A 235 -12.30 -49.26 -23.59
N THR A 236 -13.60 -49.34 -23.36
CA THR A 236 -14.61 -49.18 -24.42
C THR A 236 -15.17 -47.77 -24.51
N PHE A 237 -15.02 -47.01 -23.43
CA PHE A 237 -15.71 -45.72 -23.18
C PHE A 237 -17.23 -45.84 -23.20
N SER A 238 -17.75 -47.07 -23.02
CA SER A 238 -19.19 -47.26 -22.81
C SER A 238 -19.64 -46.66 -21.50
N VAL A 239 -20.80 -46.04 -21.53
CA VAL A 239 -21.39 -45.33 -20.39
C VAL A 239 -22.69 -46.04 -19.99
N SER A 240 -22.86 -46.29 -18.68
CA SER A 240 -24.11 -46.82 -18.13
C SER A 240 -24.55 -45.95 -16.96
N TYR A 241 -25.86 -45.74 -16.82
CA TYR A 241 -26.45 -45.02 -15.70
C TYR A 241 -26.62 -45.95 -14.52
N PHE A 242 -26.10 -45.54 -13.35
CA PHE A 242 -26.34 -46.25 -12.09
C PHE A 242 -27.54 -45.63 -11.37
N MET A 243 -28.66 -46.42 -11.36
CA MET A 243 -29.86 -46.05 -10.62
C MET A 243 -29.84 -46.77 -9.27
N PRO A 244 -29.62 -46.07 -8.15
CA PRO A 244 -29.73 -46.69 -6.86
C PRO A 244 -31.19 -47.17 -6.60
N PRO A 245 -31.39 -48.28 -5.87
CA PRO A 245 -32.72 -48.71 -5.51
C PRO A 245 -33.46 -47.62 -4.77
N LEU A 246 -34.81 -47.61 -4.91
CA LEU A 246 -35.65 -46.65 -4.18
C LEU A 246 -35.44 -46.81 -2.67
N TYR A 247 -35.27 -45.68 -1.97
CA TYR A 247 -35.14 -45.67 -0.53
C TYR A 247 -36.51 -46.05 0.10
N THR A 248 -36.61 -47.27 0.62
CA THR A 248 -37.89 -47.87 1.04
C THR A 248 -38.51 -47.30 2.33
N HIS A 249 -37.74 -46.52 3.11
CA HIS A 249 -38.19 -45.96 4.42
C HIS A 249 -38.68 -44.54 4.37
N SER A 250 -38.57 -43.83 3.26
CA SER A 250 -39.15 -42.51 3.05
C SER A 250 -39.53 -42.38 1.58
N ASN A 251 -40.73 -41.88 1.28
CA ASN A 251 -41.21 -41.59 -0.10
C ASN A 251 -40.34 -40.51 -0.81
N LYS A 252 -39.05 -40.45 -0.50
CA LYS A 252 -38.11 -39.51 -1.08
C LYS A 252 -37.49 -40.11 -2.35
N ARG A 253 -37.50 -39.31 -3.42
CA ARG A 253 -36.83 -39.62 -4.66
C ARG A 253 -35.32 -39.82 -4.44
N PRO A 254 -34.67 -40.72 -5.22
CA PRO A 254 -33.21 -40.87 -5.15
C PRO A 254 -32.51 -39.52 -5.28
N ASP A 255 -31.51 -39.28 -4.42
CA ASP A 255 -30.69 -38.07 -4.51
C ASP A 255 -29.86 -38.13 -5.82
N LYS A 256 -30.17 -37.24 -6.75
CA LYS A 256 -29.45 -37.09 -8.01
C LYS A 256 -28.29 -36.13 -7.92
N TYR A 257 -28.18 -35.38 -6.81
CA TYR A 257 -27.06 -34.52 -6.54
C TYR A 257 -25.96 -35.34 -5.85
N ILE A 258 -24.84 -35.49 -6.50
CA ILE A 258 -23.69 -36.25 -5.99
C ILE A 258 -22.48 -35.32 -5.93
N ARG A 259 -22.08 -34.98 -4.70
CA ARG A 259 -20.99 -34.05 -4.47
C ARG A 259 -19.63 -34.71 -4.39
N ASP A 260 -19.53 -35.88 -3.75
CA ASP A 260 -18.28 -36.63 -3.61
C ASP A 260 -18.52 -38.12 -3.72
N ILE A 261 -17.61 -38.84 -4.40
CA ILE A 261 -17.54 -40.28 -4.51
C ILE A 261 -16.14 -40.73 -4.14
N ARG A 262 -16.08 -41.72 -3.22
CA ARG A 262 -14.81 -42.32 -2.79
C ARG A 262 -14.94 -43.84 -2.68
N THR A 263 -13.81 -44.53 -2.83
CA THR A 263 -13.71 -45.95 -2.50
C THR A 263 -12.98 -46.11 -1.16
N ASP A 264 -13.43 -47.02 -0.31
CA ASP A 264 -12.72 -47.43 0.90
C ASP A 264 -11.74 -48.58 0.62
N MET A 265 -10.90 -48.92 1.59
CA MET A 265 -9.93 -50.01 1.52
C MET A 265 -10.58 -51.38 1.30
N GLN A 266 -11.86 -51.55 1.66
CA GLN A 266 -12.64 -52.78 1.48
C GLN A 266 -13.25 -52.86 0.08
N GLY A 267 -13.14 -51.82 -0.77
CA GLY A 267 -13.68 -51.76 -2.12
C GLY A 267 -15.15 -51.34 -2.21
N TYR A 268 -15.75 -50.84 -1.12
CA TYR A 268 -17.07 -50.23 -1.19
C TYR A 268 -16.98 -48.83 -1.76
N ILE A 269 -18.00 -48.41 -2.48
CA ILE A 269 -18.15 -47.06 -3.00
C ILE A 269 -18.99 -46.26 -2.03
N TRP A 270 -18.46 -45.10 -1.61
CA TRP A 270 -19.15 -44.11 -0.78
C TRP A 270 -19.59 -42.95 -1.66
N SER A 271 -20.86 -42.57 -1.57
CA SER A 271 -21.43 -41.48 -2.38
C SER A 271 -22.20 -40.54 -1.46
N GLY A 272 -21.80 -39.29 -1.40
CA GLY A 272 -22.42 -38.23 -0.62
C GLY A 272 -23.06 -37.15 -1.48
N GLY A 273 -24.22 -36.67 -1.03
CA GLY A 273 -24.98 -35.65 -1.71
C GLY A 273 -25.79 -34.76 -0.77
N PHE A 274 -26.92 -34.26 -1.27
CA PHE A 274 -27.74 -33.32 -0.50
C PHE A 274 -28.51 -33.98 0.64
N TYR A 275 -29.06 -35.19 0.40
CA TYR A 275 -30.02 -35.80 1.35
C TYR A 275 -29.44 -36.94 2.17
N ASN A 276 -28.45 -37.67 1.67
CA ASN A 276 -27.92 -38.83 2.38
C ASN A 276 -26.52 -39.23 1.94
N LEU A 277 -25.86 -40.02 2.78
CA LEU A 277 -24.66 -40.78 2.49
C LEU A 277 -25.06 -42.21 2.12
N LYS A 278 -24.42 -42.77 1.07
CA LYS A 278 -24.64 -44.12 0.57
C LYS A 278 -23.35 -44.91 0.59
N ARG A 279 -23.38 -46.17 1.00
CA ARG A 279 -22.30 -47.15 0.77
C ARG A 279 -22.81 -48.22 -0.22
N ILE A 280 -22.08 -48.47 -1.27
CA ILE A 280 -22.49 -49.28 -2.41
C ILE A 280 -21.47 -50.40 -2.60
N ASN A 281 -21.95 -51.63 -2.69
CA ASN A 281 -21.13 -52.79 -3.10
C ASN A 281 -21.20 -52.92 -4.59
N LEU A 282 -20.06 -52.74 -5.32
CA LEU A 282 -20.02 -52.79 -6.78
C LEU A 282 -20.38 -54.17 -7.35
N LYS A 283 -20.07 -55.28 -6.61
CA LYS A 283 -20.29 -56.62 -7.07
C LYS A 283 -21.74 -57.08 -6.94
N THR A 284 -22.33 -56.80 -5.76
CA THR A 284 -23.71 -57.22 -5.45
C THR A 284 -24.72 -56.13 -5.80
N GLN A 285 -24.29 -54.94 -6.06
CA GLN A 285 -25.09 -53.71 -6.25
C GLN A 285 -25.95 -53.32 -5.01
N ASP A 286 -25.67 -53.91 -3.84
CA ASP A 286 -26.34 -53.56 -2.62
C ASP A 286 -26.00 -52.12 -2.20
N VAL A 287 -27.02 -51.38 -1.82
CA VAL A 287 -26.90 -50.00 -1.36
C VAL A 287 -27.36 -49.86 0.08
N ARG A 288 -26.48 -49.43 0.94
CA ARG A 288 -26.80 -49.06 2.33
C ARG A 288 -26.88 -47.55 2.47
N PHE A 289 -27.95 -47.04 3.05
CA PHE A 289 -28.14 -45.62 3.35
C PHE A 289 -27.81 -45.32 4.81
N TYR A 290 -27.22 -44.13 5.04
CA TYR A 290 -26.92 -43.65 6.38
C TYR A 290 -27.76 -42.41 6.67
N ASP A 291 -28.73 -42.55 7.59
CA ASP A 291 -29.66 -41.48 7.90
C ASP A 291 -29.07 -40.44 8.84
N GLY A 292 -29.57 -39.19 8.77
CA GLY A 292 -29.15 -38.10 9.63
C GLY A 292 -27.86 -37.38 9.18
N LEU A 293 -27.23 -37.85 8.10
CA LEU A 293 -26.11 -37.20 7.42
C LEU A 293 -26.59 -36.61 6.11
N ASN A 294 -26.59 -35.31 6.00
CA ASN A 294 -27.02 -34.55 4.80
C ASN A 294 -26.04 -33.45 4.44
N SER A 295 -26.26 -32.83 3.28
CA SER A 295 -25.42 -31.76 2.75
C SER A 295 -23.93 -32.09 2.81
N ILE A 296 -23.59 -33.30 2.35
CA ILE A 296 -22.24 -33.86 2.41
C ILE A 296 -21.38 -33.16 1.38
N THR A 297 -20.24 -32.69 1.83
CA THR A 297 -19.28 -31.95 1.03
C THR A 297 -17.99 -32.72 0.78
N ALA A 298 -17.52 -33.51 1.74
CA ALA A 298 -16.28 -34.29 1.63
C ALA A 298 -16.38 -35.63 2.38
N ILE A 299 -15.78 -36.66 1.82
CA ILE A 299 -15.74 -38.03 2.37
C ILE A 299 -14.27 -38.48 2.40
N VAL A 300 -13.77 -38.87 3.58
CA VAL A 300 -12.40 -39.36 3.73
C VAL A 300 -12.38 -40.57 4.67
N GLU A 301 -11.71 -41.62 4.27
CA GLU A 301 -11.54 -42.80 5.10
C GLU A 301 -10.54 -42.51 6.23
N LYS A 302 -10.93 -42.77 7.48
CA LYS A 302 -10.04 -42.68 8.63
C LYS A 302 -9.28 -43.99 8.82
N ASP A 303 -10.00 -45.09 8.84
CA ASP A 303 -9.50 -46.45 9.04
C ASP A 303 -10.51 -47.49 8.49
N GLU A 304 -10.20 -48.76 8.61
CA GLU A 304 -11.09 -49.85 8.15
C GLU A 304 -12.52 -49.76 8.68
N LYS A 305 -12.71 -49.20 9.88
CA LYS A 305 -14.01 -49.15 10.57
C LYS A 305 -14.73 -47.82 10.45
N SER A 306 -14.01 -46.73 10.15
CA SER A 306 -14.54 -45.37 10.33
C SER A 306 -14.30 -44.48 9.10
N MET A 307 -15.23 -43.55 8.88
CA MET A 307 -15.16 -42.51 7.87
C MET A 307 -15.27 -41.13 8.47
N TRP A 308 -14.48 -40.18 8.03
CA TRP A 308 -14.70 -38.76 8.25
C TRP A 308 -15.66 -38.21 7.20
N ILE A 309 -16.71 -37.55 7.69
CA ILE A 309 -17.73 -36.91 6.84
C ILE A 309 -17.74 -35.42 7.12
N GLY A 310 -17.32 -34.64 6.12
CA GLY A 310 -17.49 -33.19 6.08
C GLY A 310 -18.83 -32.81 5.49
N SER A 311 -19.48 -31.84 6.06
CA SER A 311 -20.78 -31.36 5.61
C SER A 311 -20.91 -29.85 5.76
N ALA A 312 -22.00 -29.29 5.26
CA ALA A 312 -22.37 -27.89 5.51
C ALA A 312 -22.62 -27.60 6.99
N THR A 313 -22.83 -28.60 7.81
CA THR A 313 -23.15 -28.47 9.25
C THR A 313 -22.03 -28.94 10.18
N GLY A 314 -20.85 -29.27 9.63
CA GLY A 314 -19.66 -29.64 10.40
C GLY A 314 -19.09 -31.01 10.10
N LEU A 315 -18.25 -31.49 11.02
CA LEU A 315 -17.51 -32.73 10.94
C LEU A 315 -18.22 -33.84 11.70
N CYS A 316 -18.31 -35.01 11.06
CA CYS A 316 -18.79 -36.23 11.72
C CYS A 316 -17.77 -37.37 11.57
N LEU A 317 -17.66 -38.21 12.59
CA LEU A 317 -16.99 -39.51 12.52
C LEU A 317 -18.05 -40.59 12.48
N LEU A 318 -18.08 -41.33 11.35
CA LEU A 318 -19.06 -42.38 11.09
C LEU A 318 -18.42 -43.76 11.29
N ASP A 319 -19.08 -44.62 12.06
CA ASP A 319 -18.79 -46.05 12.10
C ASP A 319 -19.48 -46.74 10.91
N LYS A 320 -18.68 -47.39 10.04
CA LYS A 320 -19.15 -47.97 8.77
C LYS A 320 -20.18 -49.11 8.95
N GLU A 321 -20.02 -49.88 10.02
CA GLU A 321 -20.87 -51.07 10.24
C GLU A 321 -22.13 -50.77 11.03
N SER A 322 -22.02 -50.06 12.14
CA SER A 322 -23.20 -49.72 12.92
C SER A 322 -24.03 -48.59 12.30
N GLY A 323 -23.39 -47.72 11.51
CA GLY A 323 -24.01 -46.51 10.96
C GLY A 323 -24.16 -45.39 11.98
N LYS A 324 -23.68 -45.59 13.24
CA LYS A 324 -23.65 -44.53 14.24
C LYS A 324 -22.61 -43.50 13.90
N PHE A 325 -22.90 -42.24 14.14
CA PHE A 325 -21.93 -41.18 13.95
C PHE A 325 -21.85 -40.24 15.12
N GLU A 326 -20.65 -39.76 15.38
CA GLU A 326 -20.34 -38.73 16.39
C GLU A 326 -20.11 -37.39 15.69
N ARG A 327 -20.78 -36.31 16.15
CA ARG A 327 -20.51 -34.95 15.67
C ARG A 327 -19.35 -34.36 16.45
N ILE A 328 -18.31 -33.95 15.75
CA ILE A 328 -17.14 -33.30 16.35
C ILE A 328 -17.40 -31.80 16.38
N LYS A 329 -17.42 -31.21 17.57
CA LYS A 329 -17.61 -29.77 17.76
C LYS A 329 -16.36 -29.03 17.27
N LEU A 330 -16.52 -28.19 16.26
CA LEU A 330 -15.45 -27.34 15.75
C LEU A 330 -15.27 -26.10 16.64
N PRO A 331 -14.04 -25.58 16.81
CA PRO A 331 -13.75 -24.39 17.64
C PRO A 331 -14.00 -23.07 16.88
N VAL A 332 -14.91 -23.06 15.90
CA VAL A 332 -15.18 -21.94 14.98
C VAL A 332 -16.69 -21.77 14.76
N GLU A 333 -17.10 -20.57 14.37
CA GLU A 333 -18.52 -20.25 14.13
C GLU A 333 -19.04 -20.89 12.84
N SER A 334 -18.27 -20.77 11.74
CA SER A 334 -18.63 -21.38 10.47
C SER A 334 -18.24 -22.84 10.47
N SER A 335 -19.22 -23.70 10.37
CA SER A 335 -19.04 -25.16 10.33
C SER A 335 -19.00 -25.75 8.93
N TYR A 336 -19.14 -24.95 7.86
CA TYR A 336 -19.13 -25.47 6.49
C TYR A 336 -17.71 -25.94 6.12
N ILE A 337 -17.60 -27.24 5.79
CA ILE A 337 -16.35 -27.88 5.42
C ILE A 337 -16.29 -28.01 3.89
N TYR A 338 -15.26 -27.46 3.27
CA TYR A 338 -15.00 -27.65 1.84
C TYR A 338 -14.20 -28.92 1.55
N SER A 339 -13.18 -29.20 2.36
CA SER A 339 -12.24 -30.29 2.10
C SER A 339 -11.71 -30.93 3.37
N LEU A 340 -11.34 -32.19 3.27
CA LEU A 340 -10.72 -32.98 4.33
C LEU A 340 -9.48 -33.69 3.80
N TYR A 341 -8.42 -33.75 4.59
CA TYR A 341 -7.23 -34.55 4.33
C TYR A 341 -6.78 -35.28 5.59
N GLN A 342 -6.80 -36.62 5.57
CA GLN A 342 -6.28 -37.45 6.66
C GLN A 342 -4.81 -37.71 6.47
N ALA A 343 -3.99 -37.17 7.35
CA ALA A 343 -2.55 -37.36 7.33
C ALA A 343 -2.15 -38.67 8.01
N LYS A 344 -1.02 -39.24 7.60
CA LYS A 344 -0.47 -40.50 8.16
C LYS A 344 -0.03 -40.35 9.62
N ASN A 345 0.32 -39.13 10.03
CA ASN A 345 0.71 -38.80 11.41
C ASN A 345 -0.45 -38.75 12.41
N GLY A 346 -1.67 -39.06 11.99
CA GLY A 346 -2.85 -39.07 12.84
C GLY A 346 -3.54 -37.70 12.97
N SER A 347 -3.17 -36.71 12.15
CA SER A 347 -3.87 -35.41 12.09
C SER A 347 -4.88 -35.37 10.96
N LEU A 348 -6.02 -34.73 11.19
CA LEU A 348 -7.01 -34.43 10.17
C LEU A 348 -6.94 -32.92 9.84
N TYR A 349 -6.65 -32.59 8.59
CA TYR A 349 -6.68 -31.24 8.06
C TYR A 349 -8.06 -30.95 7.50
N ILE A 350 -8.64 -29.81 7.89
CA ILE A 350 -10.01 -29.42 7.57
C ILE A 350 -10.01 -28.04 6.95
N GLY A 351 -10.39 -27.98 5.68
CA GLY A 351 -10.57 -26.71 4.93
C GLY A 351 -12.00 -26.22 5.11
N THR A 352 -12.15 -25.01 5.60
CA THR A 352 -13.45 -24.41 5.94
C THR A 352 -13.85 -23.27 5.01
N SER A 353 -15.12 -22.92 5.07
CA SER A 353 -15.63 -21.67 4.48
C SER A 353 -15.56 -20.56 5.52
N GLY A 354 -14.65 -19.60 5.29
CA GLY A 354 -14.53 -18.37 6.11
C GLY A 354 -13.77 -18.52 7.43
N SER A 355 -13.43 -19.75 7.88
CA SER A 355 -12.74 -19.96 9.15
C SER A 355 -11.29 -20.45 9.01
N GLY A 356 -10.75 -20.57 7.80
CA GLY A 356 -9.37 -20.97 7.57
C GLY A 356 -9.13 -22.47 7.70
N LEU A 357 -7.93 -22.85 8.16
CA LEU A 357 -7.46 -24.21 8.32
C LEU A 357 -7.60 -24.66 9.77
N LEU A 358 -8.30 -25.77 9.98
CA LEU A 358 -8.30 -26.47 11.24
C LEU A 358 -7.48 -27.76 11.13
N ILE A 359 -6.62 -28.02 12.09
CA ILE A 359 -5.87 -29.27 12.22
C ILE A 359 -6.32 -29.95 13.48
N TYR A 360 -6.94 -31.11 13.32
CA TYR A 360 -7.44 -31.93 14.43
C TYR A 360 -6.46 -33.06 14.73
N ASP A 361 -5.80 -33.00 15.91
CA ASP A 361 -5.00 -34.11 16.43
C ASP A 361 -5.97 -35.14 17.02
N ILE A 362 -6.14 -36.27 16.31
CA ILE A 362 -7.12 -37.29 16.64
C ILE A 362 -6.78 -37.96 17.98
N SER A 363 -5.50 -38.09 18.30
CA SER A 363 -5.03 -38.76 19.51
C SER A 363 -5.31 -37.91 20.77
N LYS A 364 -5.08 -36.62 20.69
CA LYS A 364 -5.24 -35.66 21.79
C LYS A 364 -6.65 -35.04 21.84
N LYS A 365 -7.44 -35.19 20.76
CA LYS A 365 -8.72 -34.52 20.54
C LYS A 365 -8.63 -32.98 20.64
N LEU A 366 -7.54 -32.42 20.13
CA LEU A 366 -7.25 -30.99 20.17
C LEU A 366 -7.20 -30.40 18.76
N PHE A 367 -7.70 -29.17 18.64
CA PHE A 367 -7.65 -28.41 17.42
C PHE A 367 -6.52 -27.37 17.45
N THR A 368 -5.80 -27.22 16.34
CA THR A 368 -5.00 -26.04 16.04
C THR A 368 -5.71 -25.27 14.93
N HIS A 369 -5.87 -23.97 15.10
CA HIS A 369 -6.61 -23.11 14.18
C HIS A 369 -5.71 -22.03 13.56
N TYR A 370 -5.63 -22.04 12.23
CA TYR A 370 -4.90 -21.07 11.42
C TYR A 370 -5.88 -20.28 10.54
N HIS A 371 -5.81 -18.94 10.63
CA HIS A 371 -6.60 -18.02 9.83
C HIS A 371 -5.77 -16.78 9.45
N SER A 372 -6.24 -15.99 8.50
CA SER A 372 -5.47 -14.86 7.94
C SER A 372 -5.02 -13.80 8.96
N GLU A 373 -5.69 -13.71 10.12
CA GLU A 373 -5.32 -12.75 11.16
C GLU A 373 -4.22 -13.26 12.09
N ASN A 374 -4.03 -14.58 12.24
CA ASN A 374 -3.03 -15.16 13.15
C ASN A 374 -1.82 -15.76 12.46
N CYS A 375 -1.85 -15.90 11.12
CA CYS A 375 -0.75 -16.42 10.34
C CYS A 375 -0.73 -15.81 8.92
N ALA A 376 0.22 -16.23 8.09
CA ALA A 376 0.34 -15.77 6.70
C ALA A 376 -0.58 -16.52 5.71
N LEU A 377 -1.68 -17.11 6.17
CA LEU A 377 -2.69 -17.70 5.29
C LEU A 377 -3.37 -16.60 4.45
N ILE A 378 -3.41 -16.79 3.12
CA ILE A 378 -3.86 -15.73 2.20
C ILE A 378 -5.38 -15.54 2.18
N SER A 379 -6.16 -16.59 2.50
CA SER A 379 -7.63 -16.55 2.58
C SER A 379 -8.15 -17.58 3.56
N ASN A 380 -9.26 -17.28 4.21
CA ASN A 380 -9.96 -18.18 5.13
C ASN A 380 -10.91 -19.18 4.43
N ASN A 381 -11.07 -19.07 3.09
CA ASN A 381 -11.79 -20.05 2.27
C ASN A 381 -10.80 -21.05 1.68
N ILE A 382 -10.80 -22.30 2.19
CA ILE A 382 -9.90 -23.37 1.76
C ILE A 382 -10.68 -24.44 0.99
N TYR A 383 -10.50 -24.48 -0.31
CA TYR A 383 -11.31 -25.29 -1.22
C TYR A 383 -10.81 -26.73 -1.38
N THR A 384 -9.50 -26.92 -1.49
CA THR A 384 -8.88 -28.24 -1.69
C THR A 384 -7.62 -28.36 -0.87
N ILE A 385 -7.38 -29.51 -0.25
CA ILE A 385 -6.16 -29.81 0.50
C ILE A 385 -5.52 -31.05 -0.12
N LEU A 386 -4.25 -30.91 -0.50
CA LEU A 386 -3.42 -31.99 -1.05
C LEU A 386 -2.10 -32.05 -0.27
N SER A 387 -1.50 -33.22 -0.18
CA SER A 387 -0.20 -33.37 0.49
C SER A 387 0.68 -34.42 -0.17
N ASP A 388 1.99 -34.18 -0.16
CA ASP A 388 3.01 -35.15 -0.52
C ASP A 388 3.65 -35.72 0.76
N ALA A 389 3.17 -36.87 1.17
CA ALA A 389 3.65 -37.61 2.34
C ALA A 389 3.70 -36.79 3.65
N ASP A 390 2.71 -35.90 3.87
CA ASP A 390 2.49 -35.08 5.06
C ASP A 390 3.58 -34.02 5.34
N LYS A 391 4.55 -33.86 4.45
CA LYS A 391 5.62 -32.86 4.61
C LYS A 391 5.15 -31.46 4.22
N ASP A 392 4.46 -31.39 3.08
CA ASP A 392 3.98 -30.14 2.51
C ASP A 392 2.50 -30.25 2.26
N ILE A 393 1.71 -29.36 2.82
CA ILE A 393 0.26 -29.28 2.63
C ILE A 393 -0.02 -28.16 1.65
N ILE A 394 -0.48 -28.52 0.45
CA ILE A 394 -0.90 -27.57 -0.59
C ILE A 394 -2.39 -27.34 -0.47
N MET A 395 -2.79 -26.09 -0.43
CA MET A 395 -4.19 -25.67 -0.33
C MET A 395 -4.55 -24.69 -1.44
N SER A 396 -5.64 -24.95 -2.13
CA SER A 396 -6.27 -23.92 -2.97
C SER A 396 -7.22 -23.08 -2.13
N THR A 397 -7.16 -21.76 -2.34
CA THR A 397 -7.96 -20.80 -1.61
C THR A 397 -8.66 -19.84 -2.57
N GLU A 398 -9.51 -18.97 -2.06
CA GLU A 398 -10.18 -17.92 -2.84
C GLU A 398 -9.21 -16.93 -3.50
N SER A 399 -8.04 -16.68 -2.87
CA SER A 399 -7.10 -15.66 -3.30
C SER A 399 -5.84 -16.24 -3.97
N GLY A 400 -5.74 -17.54 -4.11
CA GLY A 400 -4.58 -18.21 -4.69
C GLY A 400 -4.27 -19.57 -4.06
N LEU A 401 -3.01 -19.96 -4.14
CA LEU A 401 -2.51 -21.19 -3.52
C LEU A 401 -1.74 -20.87 -2.24
N THR A 402 -1.81 -21.76 -1.28
CA THR A 402 -1.01 -21.69 -0.06
C THR A 402 -0.37 -23.04 0.21
N SER A 403 0.94 -23.09 0.41
CA SER A 403 1.62 -24.24 1.03
C SER A 403 1.80 -23.99 2.51
N PHE A 404 1.51 -25.00 3.29
CA PHE A 404 1.79 -25.04 4.72
C PHE A 404 2.84 -26.10 5.02
N TYR A 405 3.88 -25.72 5.74
CA TYR A 405 4.96 -26.59 6.23
C TYR A 405 4.74 -26.88 7.71
N PRO A 406 4.18 -28.04 8.07
CA PRO A 406 3.75 -28.31 9.45
C PRO A 406 4.89 -28.27 10.48
N GLU A 407 6.07 -28.76 10.12
CA GLU A 407 7.25 -28.79 11.01
C GLU A 407 7.74 -27.37 11.36
N GLU A 408 7.76 -26.47 10.37
CA GLU A 408 8.22 -25.08 10.53
C GLU A 408 7.09 -24.14 10.93
N LYS A 409 5.84 -24.57 10.84
CA LYS A 409 4.61 -23.75 10.99
C LYS A 409 4.62 -22.52 10.09
N LYS A 410 5.14 -22.66 8.87
CA LYS A 410 5.24 -21.59 7.88
C LYS A 410 4.25 -21.78 6.75
N PHE A 411 3.82 -20.66 6.21
CA PHE A 411 2.95 -20.58 5.05
C PHE A 411 3.68 -19.88 3.90
N HIS A 412 3.55 -20.44 2.68
CA HIS A 412 3.96 -19.79 1.44
C HIS A 412 2.75 -19.64 0.54
N ASN A 413 2.60 -18.47 -0.07
CA ASN A 413 1.46 -18.15 -0.90
C ASN A 413 1.89 -17.93 -2.34
N TRP A 414 1.02 -18.33 -3.29
CA TRP A 414 1.14 -18.01 -4.71
C TRP A 414 -0.12 -17.30 -5.16
N THR A 415 0.07 -16.12 -5.72
CA THR A 415 -0.99 -15.23 -6.17
C THR A 415 -0.91 -15.04 -7.68
N LYS A 416 -1.90 -14.36 -8.24
CA LYS A 416 -1.91 -13.95 -9.66
C LYS A 416 -0.67 -13.14 -10.03
N ASP A 417 -0.21 -12.27 -9.14
CA ASP A 417 0.98 -11.44 -9.34
C ASP A 417 2.28 -12.25 -9.42
N MET A 418 2.26 -13.47 -8.90
CA MET A 418 3.35 -14.44 -9.00
C MET A 418 3.21 -15.38 -10.21
N GLY A 419 2.41 -15.00 -11.20
CA GLY A 419 2.20 -15.77 -12.41
C GLY A 419 1.19 -16.90 -12.27
N LEU A 420 0.46 -17.00 -11.14
CA LEU A 420 -0.63 -17.96 -11.03
C LEU A 420 -1.76 -17.56 -11.99
N MET A 421 -2.14 -18.49 -12.87
CA MET A 421 -3.04 -18.21 -13.97
C MET A 421 -4.47 -17.91 -13.54
N THR A 422 -4.91 -18.48 -12.41
CA THR A 422 -6.23 -18.27 -11.83
C THR A 422 -6.20 -18.33 -10.30
N THR A 423 -7.17 -17.69 -9.68
CA THR A 423 -7.47 -17.82 -8.24
C THR A 423 -8.85 -18.44 -8.01
N HIS A 424 -9.63 -18.72 -9.07
CA HIS A 424 -11.00 -19.21 -8.96
C HIS A 424 -11.04 -20.75 -8.86
N PHE A 425 -10.36 -21.29 -7.85
CA PHE A 425 -10.32 -22.75 -7.65
C PHE A 425 -11.65 -23.32 -7.18
N ASN A 426 -11.89 -24.58 -7.54
CA ASN A 426 -13.08 -25.32 -7.15
C ASN A 426 -12.81 -26.23 -5.94
N ALA A 427 -13.81 -26.37 -5.05
CA ALA A 427 -13.68 -27.23 -3.88
C ALA A 427 -13.59 -28.72 -4.30
N LEU A 428 -12.68 -29.46 -3.64
CA LEU A 428 -12.35 -30.87 -3.92
C LEU A 428 -11.77 -31.12 -5.34
N SER A 429 -11.44 -30.07 -6.08
CA SER A 429 -10.91 -30.18 -7.42
C SER A 429 -9.39 -30.19 -7.43
N GLY A 430 -8.81 -31.35 -7.22
CA GLY A 430 -7.36 -31.47 -7.30
C GLY A 430 -6.84 -32.88 -7.05
N VAL A 431 -5.64 -33.15 -7.56
CA VAL A 431 -4.94 -34.41 -7.41
C VAL A 431 -3.42 -34.20 -7.32
N LEU A 432 -2.77 -34.95 -6.44
CA LEU A 432 -1.33 -35.17 -6.49
C LEU A 432 -1.04 -36.38 -7.36
N ARG A 433 -0.32 -36.19 -8.45
CA ARG A 433 0.06 -37.24 -9.40
C ARG A 433 1.21 -38.10 -8.86
N LYS A 434 1.32 -39.31 -9.40
CA LYS A 434 2.43 -40.24 -9.14
C LYS A 434 3.81 -39.67 -9.51
N ASN A 435 3.86 -38.75 -10.48
CA ASN A 435 5.08 -38.03 -10.86
C ASN A 435 5.35 -36.79 -9.95
N ARG A 436 4.63 -36.67 -8.82
CA ARG A 436 4.76 -35.61 -7.81
C ARG A 436 4.35 -34.21 -8.27
N LYS A 437 3.61 -34.11 -9.38
CA LYS A 437 3.00 -32.86 -9.81
C LYS A 437 1.61 -32.71 -9.21
N PHE A 438 1.26 -31.50 -8.82
CA PHE A 438 -0.09 -31.16 -8.39
C PHE A 438 -0.90 -30.66 -9.58
N ILE A 439 -2.16 -31.06 -9.65
CA ILE A 439 -3.12 -30.46 -10.56
C ILE A 439 -4.31 -29.98 -9.75
N LEU A 440 -4.69 -28.72 -9.93
CA LEU A 440 -5.83 -28.10 -9.28
C LEU A 440 -6.81 -27.56 -10.32
N GLY A 441 -8.08 -27.89 -10.16
CA GLY A 441 -9.15 -27.43 -11.06
C GLY A 441 -9.75 -26.11 -10.59
N SER A 442 -10.16 -25.33 -11.56
CA SER A 442 -10.73 -24.00 -11.38
C SER A 442 -11.93 -23.78 -12.32
N SER A 443 -12.53 -22.59 -12.28
CA SER A 443 -13.51 -22.15 -13.29
C SER A 443 -12.89 -21.81 -14.65
N ASP A 444 -11.56 -21.68 -14.70
CA ASP A 444 -10.81 -21.22 -15.87
C ASP A 444 -9.93 -22.32 -16.49
N GLY A 445 -10.17 -23.59 -16.15
CA GLY A 445 -9.36 -24.74 -16.52
C GLY A 445 -8.72 -25.42 -15.33
N ALA A 446 -7.59 -26.11 -15.55
CA ALA A 446 -6.80 -26.70 -14.46
C ALA A 446 -5.34 -26.26 -14.56
N VAL A 447 -4.71 -26.10 -13.41
CA VAL A 447 -3.30 -25.70 -13.30
C VAL A 447 -2.50 -26.88 -12.81
N GLU A 448 -1.52 -27.34 -13.60
CA GLU A 448 -0.51 -28.32 -13.20
C GLU A 448 0.76 -27.58 -12.77
N PHE A 449 1.33 -27.92 -11.65
CA PHE A 449 2.59 -27.36 -11.18
C PHE A 449 3.45 -28.37 -10.45
N ASP A 450 4.75 -28.12 -10.45
CA ASP A 450 5.73 -28.98 -9.78
C ASP A 450 5.74 -28.67 -8.28
N LYS A 451 5.83 -29.71 -7.45
CA LYS A 451 5.98 -29.57 -6.01
C LYS A 451 7.20 -28.72 -5.60
N ASP A 452 8.31 -28.93 -6.31
CA ASP A 452 9.57 -28.27 -6.01
C ASP A 452 9.69 -26.87 -6.62
N MET A 453 8.56 -26.31 -7.07
CA MET A 453 8.51 -24.95 -7.56
C MET A 453 8.97 -23.98 -6.46
N LYS A 454 10.24 -23.61 -6.55
CA LYS A 454 10.82 -22.65 -5.61
C LYS A 454 10.49 -21.26 -6.08
N LEU A 455 10.00 -20.46 -5.15
CA LEU A 455 10.03 -19.01 -5.33
C LEU A 455 11.49 -18.60 -5.61
N PRO A 456 11.75 -17.76 -6.60
CA PRO A 456 13.08 -17.21 -6.80
C PRO A 456 13.55 -16.57 -5.49
N ARG A 457 14.62 -17.12 -4.90
CA ARG A 457 15.21 -16.57 -3.70
C ARG A 457 15.95 -15.28 -4.05
N GLY A 458 15.73 -14.22 -3.30
CA GLY A 458 16.51 -12.99 -3.37
C GLY A 458 16.06 -12.04 -4.48
N TYR A 459 14.83 -11.57 -4.39
CA TYR A 459 14.42 -10.40 -5.16
C TYR A 459 14.94 -9.12 -4.50
N SER A 460 15.56 -8.27 -5.29
CA SER A 460 15.87 -6.91 -4.87
C SER A 460 14.60 -6.07 -4.99
N SER A 461 14.37 -5.23 -4.02
CA SER A 461 13.26 -4.30 -4.02
C SER A 461 13.87 -2.91 -3.92
N LYS A 462 13.59 -2.05 -4.90
CA LYS A 462 14.04 -0.67 -4.87
C LYS A 462 12.90 0.22 -4.41
N MET A 463 13.03 0.78 -3.20
CA MET A 463 12.05 1.68 -2.63
C MET A 463 12.22 3.10 -3.17
N ILE A 464 11.14 3.69 -3.62
CA ILE A 464 11.07 5.09 -4.08
C ILE A 464 10.02 5.85 -3.29
N PHE A 465 10.25 7.16 -3.12
CA PHE A 465 9.20 8.10 -2.76
C PHE A 465 8.52 8.53 -4.06
N SER A 466 7.25 8.14 -4.26
CA SER A 466 6.56 8.31 -5.54
C SER A 466 5.74 9.59 -5.62
N ASP A 467 5.24 10.08 -4.49
CA ASP A 467 4.39 11.28 -4.45
C ASP A 467 4.62 12.06 -3.14
N PHE A 468 4.51 13.37 -3.23
CA PHE A 468 4.55 14.29 -2.09
C PHE A 468 3.39 15.27 -2.18
N LYS A 469 2.60 15.36 -1.09
CA LYS A 469 1.46 16.26 -1.02
C LYS A 469 1.60 17.20 0.17
N LEU A 470 1.32 18.48 -0.08
CA LEU A 470 1.07 19.48 0.96
C LEU A 470 -0.43 19.81 0.95
N PHE A 471 -1.06 19.82 2.13
CA PHE A 471 -2.49 20.11 2.26
C PHE A 471 -3.35 19.31 1.27
N TYR A 472 -3.02 18.00 1.09
CA TYR A 472 -3.68 17.06 0.18
C TYR A 472 -3.49 17.31 -1.32
N GLN A 473 -2.72 18.33 -1.72
CA GLN A 473 -2.40 18.62 -3.12
C GLN A 473 -1.00 18.10 -3.45
N THR A 474 -0.86 17.41 -4.58
CA THR A 474 0.45 16.96 -5.08
C THR A 474 1.28 18.17 -5.48
N ILE A 475 2.54 18.20 -5.06
CA ILE A 475 3.49 19.29 -5.26
C ILE A 475 4.69 18.79 -6.07
N TYR A 476 5.03 19.55 -7.11
CA TYR A 476 6.16 19.29 -7.97
C TYR A 476 7.29 20.31 -7.78
N PRO A 477 8.53 19.99 -8.19
CA PRO A 477 9.60 20.96 -8.28
C PRO A 477 9.22 22.11 -9.24
N GLY A 478 9.33 23.36 -8.76
CA GLY A 478 8.98 24.54 -9.55
C GLY A 478 7.56 25.09 -9.35
N ASP A 479 6.69 24.39 -8.63
CA ASP A 479 5.41 24.94 -8.23
C ASP A 479 5.59 26.11 -7.27
N GLU A 480 4.60 27.01 -7.22
CA GLU A 480 4.59 28.13 -6.29
C GLU A 480 4.61 27.61 -4.84
N ASP A 481 5.50 28.12 -4.02
CA ASP A 481 5.72 27.70 -2.63
C ASP A 481 6.19 26.24 -2.46
N SER A 482 6.66 25.58 -3.51
CA SER A 482 7.18 24.21 -3.43
C SER A 482 8.44 24.15 -2.56
N PRO A 483 8.52 23.21 -1.60
CA PRO A 483 9.74 22.94 -0.87
C PRO A 483 10.72 22.06 -1.67
N LEU A 484 10.30 21.54 -2.84
CA LEU A 484 11.08 20.61 -3.64
C LEU A 484 11.96 21.34 -4.63
N LYS A 485 13.27 21.04 -4.62
CA LYS A 485 14.23 21.49 -5.62
C LYS A 485 14.47 20.48 -6.73
N ALA A 486 14.21 19.21 -6.45
CA ALA A 486 14.27 18.06 -7.34
C ALA A 486 13.09 17.14 -7.05
N SER A 487 12.95 16.02 -7.77
CA SER A 487 11.90 15.06 -7.48
C SER A 487 11.98 14.60 -6.01
N ILE A 488 10.83 14.29 -5.39
CA ILE A 488 10.81 13.82 -4.01
C ILE A 488 11.70 12.58 -3.81
N ASN A 489 11.81 11.75 -4.84
CA ASN A 489 12.67 10.57 -4.82
C ASN A 489 14.16 10.88 -4.69
N GLU A 490 14.62 12.00 -5.23
CA GLU A 490 16.02 12.46 -5.17
C GLU A 490 16.30 13.36 -3.97
N THR A 491 15.23 13.79 -3.27
CA THR A 491 15.34 14.70 -2.13
C THR A 491 15.79 13.93 -0.90
N LYS A 492 16.95 14.29 -0.36
CA LYS A 492 17.50 13.72 0.88
C LYS A 492 17.04 14.49 2.13
N GLU A 493 16.86 15.79 2.00
CA GLU A 493 16.42 16.69 3.06
C GLU A 493 15.24 17.53 2.57
N LEU A 494 14.07 17.36 3.20
CA LEU A 494 12.85 18.11 2.91
C LEU A 494 12.73 19.28 3.87
N LYS A 495 12.84 20.52 3.37
CA LYS A 495 12.74 21.76 4.15
C LYS A 495 11.35 22.36 4.03
N LEU A 496 10.57 22.30 5.09
CA LEU A 496 9.22 22.83 5.16
C LEU A 496 9.18 24.16 5.91
N LYS A 497 8.33 25.08 5.46
CA LYS A 497 7.99 26.28 6.20
C LYS A 497 7.17 25.91 7.45
N TYR A 498 7.12 26.78 8.45
CA TYR A 498 6.36 26.52 9.69
C TYR A 498 4.87 26.25 9.46
N ASN A 499 4.29 26.77 8.40
CA ASN A 499 2.89 26.57 8.00
C ASN A 499 2.69 25.38 7.06
N GLN A 500 3.76 24.71 6.60
CA GLN A 500 3.71 23.51 5.74
C GLN A 500 3.82 22.24 6.60
N ASN A 501 3.08 22.16 7.67
CA ASN A 501 3.14 21.12 8.70
C ASN A 501 2.12 19.97 8.52
N ILE A 502 1.37 19.99 7.41
CA ILE A 502 0.44 18.94 6.99
C ILE A 502 0.92 18.42 5.64
N PHE A 503 1.47 17.22 5.62
CA PHE A 503 1.97 16.62 4.40
C PHE A 503 1.78 15.10 4.39
N SER A 504 1.84 14.53 3.20
CA SER A 504 1.92 13.10 3.00
C SER A 504 2.96 12.71 1.97
N LEU A 505 3.58 11.57 2.20
CA LEU A 505 4.55 10.93 1.33
C LEU A 505 4.01 9.58 0.92
N GLN A 506 4.02 9.29 -0.37
CA GLN A 506 3.71 7.96 -0.87
C GLN A 506 5.00 7.21 -1.14
N VAL A 507 5.06 5.97 -0.67
CA VAL A 507 6.19 5.06 -0.84
C VAL A 507 5.78 3.94 -1.77
N SER A 508 6.64 3.59 -2.70
CA SER A 508 6.43 2.42 -3.57
C SER A 508 7.73 1.62 -3.64
N SER A 509 7.61 0.33 -3.49
CA SER A 509 8.73 -0.59 -3.68
C SER A 509 8.62 -1.21 -5.05
N ILE A 510 9.60 -0.95 -5.92
CA ILE A 510 9.61 -1.46 -7.29
C ILE A 510 10.05 -2.92 -7.22
N ASN A 511 9.08 -3.80 -7.35
CA ASN A 511 9.28 -5.23 -7.48
C ASN A 511 8.20 -5.79 -8.39
N TYR A 512 8.58 -6.21 -9.58
CA TYR A 512 7.64 -6.75 -10.56
C TYR A 512 7.42 -8.26 -10.41
N ASP A 513 8.19 -8.93 -9.56
CA ASP A 513 8.03 -10.36 -9.30
C ASP A 513 6.97 -10.63 -8.23
N TYR A 514 6.93 -9.80 -7.17
CA TYR A 514 6.04 -9.99 -6.01
C TYR A 514 5.47 -8.67 -5.48
N PRO A 515 4.76 -7.89 -6.27
CA PRO A 515 4.30 -6.57 -5.85
C PRO A 515 3.35 -6.63 -4.65
N SER A 516 2.53 -7.68 -4.53
CA SER A 516 1.60 -7.88 -3.41
C SER A 516 2.24 -8.44 -2.14
N ASN A 517 3.49 -8.91 -2.21
CA ASN A 517 4.20 -9.48 -1.05
C ASN A 517 5.00 -8.44 -0.25
N ILE A 518 4.81 -7.15 -0.53
CA ILE A 518 5.52 -6.07 0.14
C ILE A 518 4.58 -5.33 1.06
N ILE A 519 4.97 -5.22 2.32
CA ILE A 519 4.31 -4.41 3.33
C ILE A 519 5.29 -3.36 3.85
N TYR A 520 4.75 -2.25 4.34
CA TYR A 520 5.54 -1.11 4.77
C TYR A 520 5.40 -0.89 6.26
N SER A 521 6.47 -0.38 6.85
CA SER A 521 6.49 0.11 8.22
C SER A 521 7.40 1.34 8.27
N TRP A 522 7.02 2.35 9.02
CA TRP A 522 7.78 3.59 9.14
C TRP A 522 7.80 4.11 10.57
N ARG A 523 8.79 4.97 10.84
CA ARG A 523 8.88 5.76 12.06
C ARG A 523 9.43 7.14 11.74
N LEU A 524 9.12 8.11 12.58
CA LEU A 524 9.63 9.47 12.48
C LEU A 524 10.46 9.78 13.73
N GLU A 525 11.77 9.60 13.63
CA GLU A 525 12.71 9.91 14.72
C GLU A 525 12.63 11.39 15.08
N GLY A 526 12.54 11.67 16.37
CA GLY A 526 12.31 13.01 16.90
C GLY A 526 10.83 13.37 17.13
N PHE A 527 9.89 12.52 16.69
CA PHE A 527 8.47 12.65 16.99
C PHE A 527 7.93 11.40 17.70
N TYR A 528 8.14 10.22 17.10
CA TYR A 528 7.76 8.92 17.66
C TYR A 528 8.74 7.87 17.15
N ASP A 529 9.53 7.28 18.05
CA ASP A 529 10.66 6.43 17.68
C ASP A 529 10.29 4.96 17.46
N GLU A 530 9.06 4.54 17.77
CA GLU A 530 8.60 3.19 17.52
C GLU A 530 8.16 3.02 16.06
N TRP A 531 8.38 1.80 15.54
CA TRP A 531 7.93 1.43 14.21
C TRP A 531 6.41 1.26 14.15
N SER A 532 5.78 1.79 13.10
CA SER A 532 4.37 1.52 12.82
C SER A 532 4.13 0.02 12.60
N LYS A 533 2.92 -0.45 12.88
CA LYS A 533 2.55 -1.84 12.57
C LYS A 533 2.71 -2.06 11.06
N PRO A 534 3.46 -3.12 10.63
CA PRO A 534 3.61 -3.42 9.21
C PRO A 534 2.25 -3.66 8.53
N GLY A 535 2.04 -3.06 7.38
CA GLY A 535 0.79 -3.14 6.63
C GLY A 535 0.95 -2.80 5.15
N THR A 536 -0.11 -2.96 4.38
CA THR A 536 -0.14 -2.67 2.94
C THR A 536 -0.31 -1.18 2.63
N GLU A 537 -0.62 -0.35 3.64
CA GLU A 537 -0.69 1.10 3.46
C GLU A 537 0.70 1.64 3.10
N ASN A 538 0.75 2.40 2.02
CA ASN A 538 1.98 2.96 1.46
C ASN A 538 2.00 4.50 1.50
N THR A 539 1.02 5.12 2.17
CA THR A 539 0.93 6.57 2.29
C THR A 539 1.15 7.00 3.72
N ILE A 540 2.27 7.65 3.95
CA ILE A 540 2.70 8.16 5.24
C ILE A 540 2.13 9.57 5.41
N ARG A 541 1.33 9.82 6.45
CA ARG A 541 0.68 11.11 6.69
C ARG A 541 1.08 11.66 8.02
N TYR A 542 1.45 12.94 8.03
CA TYR A 542 1.70 13.69 9.24
C TYR A 542 0.89 14.99 9.22
N THR A 543 0.28 15.30 10.35
CA THR A 543 -0.50 16.51 10.54
C THR A 543 0.01 17.26 11.77
N ASN A 544 0.14 18.57 11.63
CA ASN A 544 0.50 19.48 12.74
C ASN A 544 1.81 19.12 13.46
N LEU A 545 2.85 18.76 12.70
CA LEU A 545 4.18 18.57 13.27
C LEU A 545 4.74 19.89 13.77
N ALA A 546 5.35 19.86 14.95
CA ALA A 546 6.02 21.03 15.53
C ALA A 546 7.27 21.44 14.71
N PRO A 547 7.69 22.71 14.77
CA PRO A 547 8.98 23.10 14.22
C PRO A 547 10.12 22.29 14.83
N GLY A 548 10.99 21.73 13.98
CA GLY A 548 12.06 20.86 14.44
C GLY A 548 12.76 20.11 13.31
N LYS A 549 13.66 19.23 13.70
CA LYS A 549 14.36 18.30 12.79
C LYS A 549 13.90 16.89 13.09
N TYR A 550 13.55 16.15 12.05
CA TYR A 550 13.06 14.80 12.10
C TYR A 550 13.77 13.95 11.06
N THR A 551 13.90 12.65 11.30
CA THR A 551 14.35 11.69 10.29
C THR A 551 13.27 10.66 10.08
N LEU A 552 12.64 10.67 8.91
CA LEU A 552 11.70 9.62 8.48
C LEU A 552 12.50 8.40 8.05
N ARG A 553 12.21 7.25 8.66
CA ARG A 553 12.71 5.94 8.21
C ARG A 553 11.55 5.08 7.77
N VAL A 554 11.70 4.46 6.62
CA VAL A 554 10.71 3.57 6.01
C VAL A 554 11.36 2.24 5.68
N ARG A 555 10.66 1.14 5.98
CA ARG A 555 11.05 -0.22 5.63
C ARG A 555 10.05 -0.84 4.69
N ALA A 556 10.54 -1.47 3.64
CA ALA A 556 9.84 -2.47 2.88
C ALA A 556 10.14 -3.84 3.50
N ILE A 557 9.12 -4.59 3.85
CA ILE A 557 9.22 -5.84 4.60
C ILE A 557 8.49 -6.92 3.79
N SER A 558 9.02 -8.14 3.78
CA SER A 558 8.31 -9.28 3.19
C SER A 558 7.03 -9.59 3.98
N ASN A 559 5.89 -9.64 3.30
CA ASN A 559 4.62 -10.05 3.93
C ASN A 559 4.64 -11.53 4.34
N GLU A 560 5.43 -12.33 3.65
CA GLU A 560 5.59 -13.75 3.87
C GLU A 560 6.39 -14.06 5.15
N ASP A 561 7.53 -13.38 5.34
CA ASP A 561 8.29 -13.40 6.59
C ASP A 561 8.55 -11.96 7.08
N LYS A 562 7.73 -11.50 8.01
CA LYS A 562 7.80 -10.13 8.57
C LYS A 562 9.13 -9.78 9.25
N ARG A 563 10.04 -10.75 9.40
CA ARG A 563 11.42 -10.52 9.91
C ARG A 563 12.39 -10.13 8.81
N VAL A 564 12.03 -10.37 7.54
CA VAL A 564 12.86 -10.07 6.38
C VAL A 564 12.60 -8.63 5.93
N ILE A 565 13.58 -7.76 6.17
CA ILE A 565 13.58 -6.39 5.65
C ILE A 565 14.17 -6.45 4.25
N LEU A 566 13.39 -6.04 3.25
CA LEU A 566 13.78 -6.02 1.84
C LEU A 566 14.65 -4.81 1.53
N GLU A 567 14.23 -3.65 2.05
CA GLU A 567 14.96 -2.40 1.93
C GLU A 567 14.57 -1.44 3.05
N GLU A 568 15.50 -0.59 3.46
CA GLU A 568 15.25 0.54 4.37
C GLU A 568 15.73 1.83 3.70
N ARG A 569 14.91 2.87 3.77
CA ARG A 569 15.22 4.19 3.26
C ARG A 569 14.92 5.26 4.30
N SER A 570 15.73 6.33 4.31
CA SER A 570 15.56 7.46 5.20
C SER A 570 15.52 8.79 4.45
N MET A 571 14.84 9.78 5.05
CA MET A 571 14.79 11.17 4.58
C MET A 571 14.73 12.12 5.78
N ASP A 572 15.54 13.16 5.76
CA ASP A 572 15.50 14.19 6.77
C ASP A 572 14.39 15.21 6.47
N ILE A 573 13.63 15.59 7.49
CA ILE A 573 12.54 16.55 7.41
C ILE A 573 12.82 17.67 8.41
N VAL A 574 12.93 18.88 7.90
CA VAL A 574 13.20 20.08 8.72
C VAL A 574 12.03 21.04 8.59
N ILE A 575 11.31 21.28 9.68
CA ILE A 575 10.22 22.25 9.74
C ILE A 575 10.78 23.54 10.38
N ALA A 576 10.77 24.63 9.64
CA ALA A 576 11.28 25.91 10.09
C ALA A 576 10.47 26.45 11.26
N GLN A 577 11.14 27.18 12.16
CA GLN A 577 10.44 27.89 13.21
C GLN A 577 9.70 29.12 12.64
N PRO A 578 8.53 29.48 13.19
CA PRO A 578 7.87 30.73 12.86
C PRO A 578 8.79 31.92 13.18
N PHE A 579 8.79 32.96 12.35
CA PHE A 579 9.68 34.12 12.49
C PHE A 579 9.53 34.79 13.88
N TRP A 580 8.35 34.74 14.50
CA TRP A 580 8.08 35.30 15.82
C TRP A 580 8.65 34.47 17.00
N LEU A 581 9.08 33.23 16.77
CA LEU A 581 9.77 32.38 17.75
C LEU A 581 11.29 32.29 17.50
N THR A 582 11.80 33.01 16.52
CA THR A 582 13.24 33.04 16.26
C THR A 582 13.96 33.80 17.37
N ILE A 583 15.24 33.49 17.62
CA ILE A 583 16.05 34.13 18.64
C ILE A 583 16.08 35.66 18.46
N TRP A 584 16.05 36.14 17.21
CA TRP A 584 16.00 37.58 16.93
C TRP A 584 14.67 38.23 17.33
N ALA A 585 13.54 37.56 17.14
CA ALA A 585 12.24 38.03 17.59
C ALA A 585 12.15 38.05 19.11
N VAL A 586 12.64 37.03 19.79
CA VAL A 586 12.68 36.96 21.26
C VAL A 586 13.54 38.09 21.81
N LEU A 587 14.72 38.39 21.22
CA LEU A 587 15.57 39.52 21.60
C LEU A 587 14.85 40.87 21.40
N LEU A 588 14.10 41.01 20.31
CA LEU A 588 13.32 42.21 20.00
C LEU A 588 12.20 42.41 21.01
N TYR A 589 11.50 41.33 21.39
CA TYR A 589 10.49 41.37 22.47
C TYR A 589 11.10 41.75 23.81
N ALA A 590 12.26 41.18 24.16
CA ALA A 590 12.99 41.54 25.40
C ALA A 590 13.41 43.00 25.37
N ALA A 591 13.96 43.51 24.27
CA ALA A 591 14.31 44.91 24.12
C ALA A 591 13.10 45.84 24.23
N PHE A 592 11.95 45.47 23.64
CA PHE A 592 10.71 46.24 23.76
C PHE A 592 10.16 46.24 25.17
N LEU A 593 10.20 45.15 25.89
CA LEU A 593 9.83 45.08 27.31
C LEU A 593 10.76 45.94 28.19
N CYS A 594 12.06 45.90 27.93
CA CYS A 594 13.03 46.77 28.60
C CYS A 594 12.74 48.25 28.36
N LEU A 595 12.41 48.61 27.10
CA LEU A 595 12.05 49.99 26.75
C LEU A 595 10.79 50.44 27.53
N ILE A 596 9.76 49.62 27.58
CA ILE A 596 8.53 49.89 28.35
C ILE A 596 8.89 50.08 29.87
N ALA A 597 9.71 49.19 30.40
CA ALA A 597 10.15 49.28 31.80
C ALA A 597 10.90 50.58 32.09
N ILE A 598 11.79 51.02 31.18
CA ILE A 598 12.51 52.29 31.28
C ILE A 598 11.55 53.48 31.25
N ILE A 599 10.58 53.48 30.34
CA ILE A 599 9.55 54.53 30.24
C ILE A 599 8.71 54.59 31.52
N LEU A 600 8.26 53.46 32.03
CA LEU A 600 7.49 53.39 33.28
C LEU A 600 8.32 53.92 34.51
N LEU A 601 9.57 53.49 34.60
CA LEU A 601 10.49 53.97 35.61
C LEU A 601 10.67 55.49 35.52
N ARG A 602 10.85 56.04 34.32
CA ARG A 602 10.96 57.44 34.06
C ARG A 602 9.71 58.23 34.51
N ILE A 603 8.53 57.72 34.19
CA ILE A 603 7.25 58.29 34.64
C ILE A 603 7.12 58.24 36.15
N LEU A 604 7.50 57.16 36.79
CA LEU A 604 7.48 57.09 38.28
C LEU A 604 8.44 58.04 38.91
N ILE A 605 9.68 58.24 38.42
CA ILE A 605 10.66 59.19 38.87
C ILE A 605 10.12 60.63 38.75
N LEU A 606 9.55 60.96 37.55
CA LEU A 606 8.96 62.27 37.29
C LEU A 606 7.78 62.55 38.22
N ARG A 607 6.91 61.56 38.46
CA ARG A 607 5.81 61.72 39.46
C ARG A 607 6.32 61.94 40.86
N LYS A 608 7.39 61.22 41.30
CA LYS A 608 8.00 61.39 42.61
C LYS A 608 8.64 62.79 42.75
N GLN A 609 9.34 63.27 41.72
CA GLN A 609 9.94 64.59 41.68
C GLN A 609 8.87 65.69 41.79
N ARG A 610 7.77 65.61 41.06
CA ARG A 610 6.64 66.55 41.17
C ARG A 610 6.06 66.56 42.57
N LYS A 611 5.80 65.39 43.15
CA LYS A 611 5.27 65.33 44.54
C LYS A 611 6.18 65.99 45.56
N VAL A 612 7.50 65.75 45.46
CA VAL A 612 8.48 66.43 46.35
C VAL A 612 8.53 67.93 46.14
N SER A 613 8.38 68.38 44.88
CA SER A 613 8.30 69.82 44.60
C SER A 613 7.05 70.47 45.19
N ASP A 614 5.88 69.84 45.02
CA ASP A 614 4.61 70.27 45.54
C ASP A 614 4.63 70.33 47.08
N GLU A 615 5.20 69.34 47.76
CA GLU A 615 5.38 69.32 49.22
C GLU A 615 6.27 70.46 49.71
N LYS A 616 7.36 70.77 48.97
CA LYS A 616 8.21 71.91 49.29
C LYS A 616 7.47 73.21 49.18
N ILE A 617 6.71 73.45 48.14
CA ILE A 617 5.92 74.67 47.94
C ILE A 617 4.90 74.86 49.07
N HIS A 618 4.15 73.78 49.36
CA HIS A 618 3.19 73.80 50.45
C HIS A 618 3.89 74.17 51.83
N PHE A 619 5.05 73.60 52.07
CA PHE A 619 5.84 73.89 53.23
C PHE A 619 6.23 75.41 53.33
N PHE A 620 6.75 75.96 52.20
CA PHE A 620 7.11 77.38 52.15
C PHE A 620 5.91 78.30 52.29
N ILE A 621 4.77 77.99 51.62
CA ILE A 621 3.55 78.82 51.77
C ILE A 621 3.05 78.79 53.20
N ASN A 622 2.96 77.62 53.81
CA ASN A 622 2.52 77.50 55.21
C ASN A 622 3.46 78.22 56.18
N THR A 623 4.78 78.02 56.02
CA THR A 623 5.77 78.69 56.84
C THR A 623 5.70 80.22 56.73
N ALA A 624 5.56 80.72 55.50
CA ALA A 624 5.41 82.15 55.26
C ALA A 624 4.12 82.72 55.84
N HIS A 625 3.01 81.96 55.78
CA HIS A 625 1.76 82.33 56.45
C HIS A 625 1.90 82.37 57.96
N ASP A 626 2.53 81.36 58.54
CA ASP A 626 2.76 81.24 60.00
C ASP A 626 3.72 82.35 60.58
N ILE A 627 4.63 82.83 59.73
CA ILE A 627 5.50 83.97 60.06
C ILE A 627 4.73 85.31 59.92
N ARG A 628 3.90 85.42 58.85
CA ARG A 628 3.13 86.68 58.61
C ARG A 628 2.18 87.01 59.75
N THR A 629 1.46 85.98 60.25
CA THR A 629 0.48 86.19 61.35
C THR A 629 1.07 86.82 62.59
N PRO A 630 2.17 86.33 63.24
CA PRO A 630 2.77 86.97 64.39
C PRO A 630 3.36 88.34 64.04
N LEU A 631 3.94 88.48 62.83
CA LEU A 631 4.47 89.82 62.44
C LEU A 631 3.37 90.85 62.26
N THR A 632 2.18 90.49 61.77
CA THR A 632 1.02 91.37 61.66
C THR A 632 0.47 91.74 63.07
N LEU A 633 0.45 90.75 64.01
CA LEU A 633 0.07 91.01 65.41
C LEU A 633 1.04 91.89 66.20
N ILE A 634 2.31 91.89 65.78
CA ILE A 634 3.33 92.81 66.35
C ILE A 634 3.21 94.19 65.70
N LYS A 635 2.96 94.23 64.42
CA LYS A 635 2.84 95.52 63.67
C LYS A 635 1.70 96.38 64.20
N ALA A 636 0.48 95.80 64.35
CA ALA A 636 -0.73 96.56 64.73
C ALA A 636 -0.57 97.25 66.07
N PRO A 637 -0.08 96.66 67.17
CA PRO A 637 0.19 97.38 68.43
C PRO A 637 1.28 98.45 68.31
N LEU A 638 2.33 98.19 67.50
CA LEU A 638 3.38 99.18 67.28
C LEU A 638 2.90 100.42 66.53
N GLU A 639 2.01 100.20 65.53
CA GLU A 639 1.33 101.34 64.83
C GLU A 639 0.37 102.11 65.74
N GLU A 640 -0.37 101.43 66.63
CA GLU A 640 -1.26 102.03 67.59
C GLU A 640 -0.51 102.83 68.62
N LEU A 641 0.59 102.27 69.15
CA LEU A 641 1.47 103.01 70.11
C LEU A 641 2.11 104.29 69.49
N ARG A 642 2.43 104.23 68.20
CA ARG A 642 2.98 105.37 67.47
C ARG A 642 1.96 106.53 67.32
N GLU A 643 0.67 106.19 67.17
CA GLU A 643 -0.42 107.20 66.92
C GLU A 643 -1.07 107.69 68.17
N LYS A 644 -1.11 106.91 69.28
CA LYS A 644 -1.90 107.30 70.50
C LYS A 644 -1.09 107.75 71.66
N GLU A 645 0.23 107.61 71.72
CA GLU A 645 1.06 108.05 72.89
C GLU A 645 2.10 109.11 72.52
N GLU A 646 2.33 110.08 73.47
CA GLU A 646 3.40 111.05 73.36
C GLU A 646 4.77 110.41 73.69
N LEU A 647 5.42 109.96 72.68
CA LEU A 647 6.72 109.31 72.78
C LEU A 647 7.85 110.36 72.74
N SER A 648 8.92 110.17 73.55
CA SER A 648 10.15 110.90 73.43
C SER A 648 10.79 110.83 72.05
N LYS A 649 11.59 111.78 71.59
CA LYS A 649 12.26 111.72 70.28
C LYS A 649 13.06 110.45 70.07
N GLU A 650 13.61 109.85 71.10
CA GLU A 650 14.30 108.57 71.03
C GLU A 650 13.33 107.35 70.89
N GLY A 651 12.15 107.40 71.59
CA GLY A 651 11.10 106.45 71.52
C GLY A 651 10.47 106.36 70.12
N ILE A 652 10.27 107.55 69.49
CA ILE A 652 9.75 107.62 68.09
C ILE A 652 10.79 106.99 67.10
N SER A 653 12.09 107.25 67.32
CA SER A 653 13.15 106.64 66.50
C SER A 653 13.22 105.11 66.60
N ASN A 654 13.13 104.60 67.82
CA ASN A 654 13.12 103.15 68.05
C ASN A 654 11.87 102.47 67.51
N MET A 655 10.68 103.11 67.64
CA MET A 655 9.43 102.67 67.15
C MET A 655 9.44 102.60 65.61
N ASN A 656 9.92 103.65 64.97
CA ASN A 656 10.06 103.67 63.50
C ASN A 656 11.07 102.62 63.02
N THR A 657 12.07 102.31 63.79
CA THR A 657 13.02 101.21 63.45
C THR A 657 12.39 99.87 63.61
N ALA A 658 11.60 99.64 64.70
CA ALA A 658 10.86 98.40 64.89
C ALA A 658 9.85 98.17 63.75
N LEU A 659 9.03 99.18 63.40
CA LEU A 659 8.08 99.14 62.34
C LEU A 659 8.74 98.88 60.94
N ARG A 660 9.88 99.51 60.69
CA ARG A 660 10.67 99.24 59.46
C ARG A 660 11.12 97.78 59.37
N ASN A 661 11.61 97.23 60.52
CA ASN A 661 12.04 95.84 60.55
C ASN A 661 10.89 94.86 60.35
N VAL A 662 9.74 95.11 61.02
CA VAL A 662 8.52 94.27 60.80
C VAL A 662 8.02 94.37 59.36
N ASN A 663 7.98 95.58 58.77
CA ASN A 663 7.59 95.75 57.40
C ASN A 663 8.61 95.11 56.43
N ALA A 664 9.91 95.17 56.74
CA ALA A 664 10.96 94.51 55.97
C ALA A 664 10.77 92.96 56.00
N LEU A 665 10.49 92.38 57.17
CA LEU A 665 10.25 90.97 57.35
C LEU A 665 8.95 90.50 56.62
N LEU A 666 7.84 91.27 56.70
CA LEU A 666 6.59 90.99 55.95
C LEU A 666 6.84 91.06 54.47
N ARG A 667 7.64 91.98 53.96
CA ARG A 667 8.01 92.08 52.59
C ARG A 667 8.91 90.93 52.15
N LEU A 668 9.85 90.47 52.99
CA LEU A 668 10.71 89.31 52.75
C LEU A 668 9.86 88.03 52.65
N THR A 669 8.92 87.83 53.60
CA THR A 669 8.01 86.63 53.53
C THR A 669 7.14 86.65 52.28
N THR A 670 6.65 87.81 51.87
CA THR A 670 5.87 87.96 50.64
C THR A 670 6.71 87.69 49.39
N ASN A 671 7.91 88.19 49.32
CA ASN A 671 8.86 87.97 48.25
C ASN A 671 9.29 86.50 48.17
N LEU A 672 9.45 85.82 49.30
CA LEU A 672 9.76 84.37 49.33
C LEU A 672 8.67 83.55 48.71
N ILE A 673 7.39 83.83 49.04
CA ILE A 673 6.23 83.16 48.46
C ILE A 673 6.16 83.39 46.93
N ASN A 674 6.37 84.67 46.53
CA ASN A 674 6.30 85.05 45.12
C ASN A 674 7.46 84.42 44.28
N PHE A 675 8.65 84.32 44.88
CA PHE A 675 9.82 83.73 44.25
C PHE A 675 9.58 82.23 44.00
N GLU A 676 9.16 81.48 45.02
CA GLU A 676 8.87 80.05 44.88
C GLU A 676 7.67 79.77 43.94
N ARG A 677 6.65 80.64 43.89
CA ARG A 677 5.55 80.53 42.93
C ARG A 677 6.02 80.84 41.51
N ALA A 678 6.95 81.76 41.31
CA ALA A 678 7.45 82.07 39.97
C ALA A 678 8.35 80.96 39.40
N ASP A 679 9.06 80.20 40.25
CA ASP A 679 9.89 79.08 39.81
C ASP A 679 9.06 77.88 39.43
N VAL A 680 7.87 77.71 39.98
CA VAL A 680 7.02 76.54 39.69
C VAL A 680 5.98 76.75 38.59
N TYR A 681 5.42 77.95 38.61
CA TYR A 681 4.49 78.34 37.56
C TYR A 681 5.26 79.20 36.57
N SER A 682 5.84 78.58 35.56
CA SER A 682 6.28 79.37 34.41
C SER A 682 5.11 80.19 33.93
N SER A 683 5.17 81.48 34.27
CA SER A 683 4.14 82.39 33.82
C SER A 683 4.03 82.34 32.32
N GLU A 684 2.92 81.90 31.85
CA GLU A 684 2.62 82.09 30.43
C GLU A 684 2.65 83.58 30.18
N LEU A 685 3.58 84.04 29.35
CA LEU A 685 3.65 85.43 28.89
C LEU A 685 2.43 85.62 27.95
N TYR A 686 1.46 86.29 28.51
CA TYR A 686 0.39 86.85 27.71
C TYR A 686 0.92 88.08 26.98
N ILE A 687 1.29 87.94 25.76
CA ILE A 687 1.70 89.06 24.92
C ILE A 687 0.40 89.64 24.34
N SER A 688 0.17 90.94 24.69
CA SER A 688 -0.92 91.73 24.10
C SER A 688 -0.31 92.94 23.39
N GLU A 689 -0.82 93.27 22.26
CA GLU A 689 -0.43 94.47 21.53
C GLU A 689 -1.04 95.69 22.24
N HIS A 690 -0.15 96.60 22.69
CA HIS A 690 -0.52 97.89 23.27
C HIS A 690 0.12 99.02 22.43
N GLU A 691 -0.64 100.08 22.19
CA GLU A 691 -0.14 101.21 21.49
C GLU A 691 0.93 101.89 22.45
N LEU A 692 2.13 102.01 21.95
CA LEU A 692 3.29 102.42 22.69
C LEU A 692 3.08 103.79 23.39
N ASN A 693 2.42 104.75 22.69
CA ASN A 693 2.10 106.06 23.24
C ASN A 693 1.12 105.98 24.43
N THR A 694 0.11 105.17 24.38
CA THR A 694 -0.81 104.98 25.48
C THR A 694 -0.14 104.31 26.69
N PHE A 695 0.69 103.28 26.43
CA PHE A 695 1.46 102.58 27.47
C PHE A 695 2.51 103.48 28.13
N MET A 696 3.22 104.32 27.37
CA MET A 696 4.19 105.28 27.91
C MET A 696 3.50 106.38 28.69
N ASN A 697 2.34 106.89 28.32
CA ASN A 697 1.55 107.83 29.09
C ASN A 697 0.98 107.24 30.37
N GLU A 698 0.56 106.03 30.42
CA GLU A 698 0.16 105.33 31.65
C GLU A 698 1.33 105.20 32.64
N ILE A 699 2.49 104.79 32.12
CA ILE A 699 3.72 104.78 32.98
C ILE A 699 4.06 106.14 33.43
N PHE A 700 4.08 107.12 32.57
CA PHE A 700 4.42 108.49 32.94
C PHE A 700 3.47 109.05 34.04
N ASN A 701 2.19 108.91 33.89
CA ASN A 701 1.19 109.30 34.90
C ASN A 701 1.36 108.58 36.24
N ALA A 702 1.67 107.23 36.18
CA ALA A 702 1.95 106.52 37.38
C ALA A 702 3.19 106.99 38.13
N PHE A 703 4.22 107.39 37.42
CA PHE A 703 5.45 107.93 38.01
C PHE A 703 5.30 109.42 38.49
N GLN A 704 4.40 110.20 37.86
CA GLN A 704 4.14 111.60 38.22
C GLN A 704 3.51 111.71 39.65
N GLN A 705 2.72 110.70 40.06
CA GLN A 705 2.20 110.58 41.42
C GLN A 705 3.27 110.32 42.47
N TYR A 706 4.46 109.85 42.09
CA TYR A 706 5.58 109.61 43.00
C TYR A 706 6.63 110.73 43.02
N ALA A 707 6.52 111.72 42.11
CA ALA A 707 7.53 112.82 41.98
C ALA A 707 7.07 114.09 42.70
N ASN A 708 5.84 114.17 43.20
CA ASN A 708 5.27 115.16 44.12
C ASN A 708 5.21 114.54 45.52
#